data_d28d14a0cd29c9b8ba06319159caf3ba
#
_entry.id   d28d14a0cd29c9b8ba06319159caf3ba
#
_cell.length_a   1.000
_cell.length_b   1.000
_cell.length_c   1.000
_cell.angle_alpha   90.00
_cell.angle_beta   90.00
_cell.angle_gamma   90.00
#
_symmetry.space_group_name_H-M   'P 1'
#
loop_
_entity.id
_entity.type
_entity.pdbx_description
1 polymer ?
#
loop_
_entity_poly.entity_id
_entity_poly.type
_entity_poly.pdbx_seq_one_letter_code
_entity_poly.pdbx_strand_id
1 'polypeptide(L)'
;MPYLSSIWVAANKIGHKESADYGLFKYTNGTEETKIATGTSPWGVLVCRDRRTQYVVNQDDNTVSQVRDGSVVAEIPTNGTSPYGICEGSIADKHGDYPVFVTNYASNTVTKIVNGKVNEVFGVGQGPRGICCDTDGNIWVANYLDNTLSVIWKGMTLYEGVVNVANGPDGICCDSRGNIYVACAISGVVTKVSHQVKMADITVGDEPRAIAVDLSDNIWVGNFSSGTVTRINGADLETSEFICGRGPISIGVTKDVSNDYQIAVANYTDKNIAILDPTSGARVEKIETAFNPVAFGDFTGFQSYLMGKKYDSQNPDGTDRVTWDDLAPELQEMIKGMVGLPQVVKAPDVILLNHRKYPTVQLALDHLLYEPIALKGFGITKPANGIAEIGSTISEVEFGWNLESSDNVASQYVNCTANPNASVGFVAAGINTAKKTDVNITSNTTWELVVRDQNNMESKAQASIKFLPKIYYGVSDRAVVKSDDILKLGHSEFIEIEDGRVKKEMHFDATGGGYMVFAIPSAYRLNAGGDITIGGLINSDWNVKQNFRVTNESGYTNNYDVYTSGNLQTDENIPVLINYQTTDSDSTDLPNSAGNHRLPDQPSTDGTGTNPKPGASVTTLHISSEDDTVTRTETPLVDGYKGNEE
;
A
#
# COMPACT_ATOMS: atom_id res chain seq x y z
N MET A 1 2.86 -9.21 32.10
CA MET A 1 1.62 -9.01 32.88
C MET A 1 0.51 -9.70 32.13
N PRO A 2 -0.37 -10.48 32.79
CA PRO A 2 -1.49 -11.09 32.09
C PRO A 2 -2.32 -9.97 31.43
N TYR A 3 -2.66 -10.16 30.18
CA TYR A 3 -3.45 -9.23 29.39
C TYR A 3 -4.90 -9.31 29.90
N LEU A 4 -5.25 -8.52 30.89
CA LEU A 4 -6.65 -8.28 31.23
C LEU A 4 -7.26 -7.55 30.04
N SER A 5 -8.11 -8.22 29.30
CA SER A 5 -8.78 -7.65 28.15
C SER A 5 -9.87 -6.69 28.63
N SER A 6 -9.59 -5.40 28.46
CA SER A 6 -10.59 -4.38 28.68
C SER A 6 -11.32 -4.07 27.38
N ILE A 7 -12.63 -4.02 27.46
CA ILE A 7 -13.50 -3.55 26.37
C ILE A 7 -13.86 -2.11 26.66
N TRP A 8 -13.63 -1.22 25.71
CA TRP A 8 -13.90 0.19 25.83
C TRP A 8 -15.02 0.58 24.87
N VAL A 9 -16.15 1.02 25.36
CA VAL A 9 -17.30 1.46 24.56
C VAL A 9 -17.73 2.85 24.94
N ALA A 10 -18.17 3.61 23.97
CA ALA A 10 -18.73 4.92 24.18
C ALA A 10 -20.27 4.84 24.33
N ALA A 11 -20.82 5.69 25.17
CA ALA A 11 -22.27 5.88 25.28
C ALA A 11 -22.71 6.90 24.25
N ASN A 12 -23.47 6.47 23.24
CA ASN A 12 -24.10 7.36 22.29
C ASN A 12 -25.62 7.31 22.47
N LYS A 13 -26.22 8.47 22.70
CA LYS A 13 -27.67 8.61 22.82
C LYS A 13 -28.15 9.52 21.69
N ILE A 14 -28.53 8.94 20.57
CA ILE A 14 -29.08 9.68 19.43
C ILE A 14 -30.29 10.50 19.90
N GLY A 15 -30.23 11.82 19.73
CA GLY A 15 -31.33 12.74 19.96
C GLY A 15 -31.44 13.39 21.34
N HIS A 16 -30.48 13.23 22.24
CA HIS A 16 -30.44 13.92 23.52
C HIS A 16 -29.18 14.77 23.67
N LYS A 17 -29.38 16.08 23.97
CA LYS A 17 -28.28 17.06 24.10
C LYS A 17 -27.79 17.26 25.56
N GLU A 18 -28.10 16.36 26.48
CA GLU A 18 -27.63 16.49 27.84
C GLU A 18 -26.29 15.78 28.03
N SER A 19 -25.26 16.55 28.32
CA SER A 19 -23.86 16.12 28.42
C SER A 19 -23.57 15.09 29.52
N ALA A 20 -24.48 14.87 30.45
CA ALA A 20 -24.28 13.96 31.57
C ALA A 20 -24.28 12.46 31.20
N ASP A 21 -24.82 12.13 30.01
CA ASP A 21 -24.99 10.73 29.56
C ASP A 21 -23.87 10.27 28.63
N TYR A 22 -23.06 11.17 28.10
CA TYR A 22 -21.95 10.83 27.21
C TYR A 22 -20.70 10.41 27.98
N GLY A 23 -19.93 9.49 27.41
CA GLY A 23 -18.67 9.08 28.02
C GLY A 23 -18.10 7.81 27.43
N LEU A 24 -16.87 7.55 27.79
CA LEU A 24 -16.16 6.32 27.53
C LEU A 24 -16.29 5.41 28.75
N PHE A 25 -16.68 4.16 28.53
CA PHE A 25 -16.87 3.16 29.57
C PHE A 25 -15.91 2.01 29.37
N LYS A 26 -15.26 1.60 30.46
CA LYS A 26 -14.37 0.45 30.50
C LYS A 26 -15.06 -0.72 31.19
N TYR A 27 -15.06 -1.87 30.52
CA TYR A 27 -15.49 -3.15 31.07
C TYR A 27 -14.30 -4.10 31.16
N THR A 28 -14.12 -4.72 32.30
CA THR A 28 -13.14 -5.78 32.52
C THR A 28 -13.84 -6.98 33.14
N ASN A 29 -13.71 -8.15 32.53
CA ASN A 29 -14.37 -9.39 32.97
C ASN A 29 -15.89 -9.18 33.19
N GLY A 30 -16.57 -8.54 32.24
CA GLY A 30 -18.00 -8.32 32.28
C GLY A 30 -18.47 -7.21 33.25
N THR A 31 -17.56 -6.61 34.01
CA THR A 31 -17.90 -5.57 35.01
C THR A 31 -17.46 -4.19 34.54
N GLU A 32 -18.39 -3.22 34.67
CA GLU A 32 -18.05 -1.81 34.46
C GLU A 32 -17.09 -1.31 35.56
N GLU A 33 -15.90 -0.84 35.13
CA GLU A 33 -14.88 -0.35 36.06
C GLU A 33 -14.83 1.17 36.14
N THR A 34 -15.03 1.84 35.01
CA THR A 34 -14.75 3.27 34.91
C THR A 34 -15.66 3.92 33.89
N LYS A 35 -16.16 5.13 34.23
CA LYS A 35 -16.78 6.07 33.31
C LYS A 35 -15.94 7.32 33.21
N ILE A 36 -15.60 7.73 31.98
CA ILE A 36 -14.82 8.92 31.68
C ILE A 36 -15.69 9.84 30.82
N ALA A 37 -15.94 11.05 31.27
CA ALA A 37 -16.67 12.05 30.49
C ALA A 37 -15.86 12.46 29.26
N THR A 38 -16.48 12.45 28.08
CA THR A 38 -15.92 12.86 26.79
C THR A 38 -16.78 13.95 26.16
N GLY A 39 -16.48 14.33 24.92
CA GLY A 39 -17.32 15.26 24.16
C GLY A 39 -18.67 14.67 23.77
N THR A 40 -19.44 15.41 22.96
CA THR A 40 -20.82 15.07 22.58
C THR A 40 -20.87 14.11 21.40
N SER A 41 -21.88 13.23 21.41
CA SER A 41 -22.09 12.18 20.41
C SER A 41 -20.83 11.35 20.13
N PRO A 42 -20.23 10.71 21.13
CA PRO A 42 -19.05 9.87 20.92
C PRO A 42 -19.40 8.69 20.03
N TRP A 43 -18.53 8.38 19.05
CA TRP A 43 -18.77 7.36 18.04
C TRP A 43 -17.62 6.39 17.89
N GLY A 44 -16.46 6.86 17.41
CA GLY A 44 -15.26 6.05 17.25
C GLY A 44 -14.50 5.89 18.56
N VAL A 45 -14.00 4.69 18.83
CA VAL A 45 -13.16 4.39 19.99
C VAL A 45 -11.91 3.64 19.51
N LEU A 46 -10.75 4.11 19.93
CA LEU A 46 -9.47 3.47 19.67
C LEU A 46 -8.73 3.24 20.99
N VAL A 47 -8.27 2.03 21.22
CA VAL A 47 -7.28 1.71 22.24
C VAL A 47 -5.92 1.53 21.55
N CYS A 48 -4.98 2.41 21.86
CA CYS A 48 -3.65 2.37 21.24
C CYS A 48 -2.84 1.14 21.69
N ARG A 49 -1.81 0.79 20.93
CA ARG A 49 -0.89 -0.30 21.21
C ARG A 49 -0.21 -0.24 22.59
N ASP A 50 -0.03 0.95 23.13
CA ASP A 50 0.50 1.17 24.48
C ASP A 50 -0.48 0.74 25.59
N ARG A 51 -1.77 0.49 25.23
CA ARG A 51 -2.89 0.09 26.10
C ARG A 51 -3.19 1.07 27.24
N ARG A 52 -2.51 2.20 27.26
CA ARG A 52 -2.68 3.28 28.26
C ARG A 52 -3.38 4.48 27.67
N THR A 53 -3.30 4.65 26.36
CA THR A 53 -3.91 5.73 25.63
C THR A 53 -5.13 5.25 24.87
N GLN A 54 -6.25 5.94 25.05
CA GLN A 54 -7.47 5.76 24.27
C GLN A 54 -7.81 7.07 23.59
N TYR A 55 -8.46 6.97 22.43
CA TYR A 55 -9.04 8.10 21.73
C TYR A 55 -10.52 7.86 21.50
N VAL A 56 -11.33 8.92 21.70
CA VAL A 56 -12.77 8.90 21.48
C VAL A 56 -13.14 10.00 20.52
N VAL A 57 -13.79 9.65 19.43
CA VAL A 57 -14.25 10.57 18.41
C VAL A 57 -15.59 11.18 18.84
N ASN A 58 -15.66 12.50 18.99
CA ASN A 58 -16.85 13.26 19.39
C ASN A 58 -17.47 13.91 18.14
N GLN A 59 -18.51 13.29 17.60
CA GLN A 59 -19.04 13.63 16.28
C GLN A 59 -19.62 15.05 16.21
N ASP A 60 -20.41 15.45 17.20
CA ASP A 60 -21.08 16.74 17.19
C ASP A 60 -20.15 17.89 17.59
N ASP A 61 -19.09 17.62 18.36
CA ASP A 61 -18.11 18.62 18.76
C ASP A 61 -16.99 18.82 17.74
N ASN A 62 -16.88 17.92 16.76
CA ASN A 62 -15.77 17.86 15.80
C ASN A 62 -14.39 17.75 16.48
N THR A 63 -14.33 17.00 17.57
CA THR A 63 -13.11 16.79 18.36
C THR A 63 -12.81 15.30 18.55
N VAL A 64 -11.62 15.05 19.08
CA VAL A 64 -11.22 13.73 19.58
C VAL A 64 -10.72 13.93 21.02
N SER A 65 -11.33 13.26 21.98
CA SER A 65 -10.83 13.19 23.35
C SER A 65 -9.68 12.20 23.44
N GLN A 66 -8.51 12.66 23.86
CA GLN A 66 -7.39 11.77 24.22
C GLN A 66 -7.49 11.44 25.72
N VAL A 67 -7.62 10.16 26.01
CA VAL A 67 -7.69 9.63 27.37
C VAL A 67 -6.39 8.91 27.70
N ARG A 68 -5.82 9.17 28.85
CA ARG A 68 -4.66 8.46 29.38
C ARG A 68 -4.82 8.24 30.88
N ASP A 69 -4.51 7.03 31.32
CA ASP A 69 -4.58 6.62 32.72
C ASP A 69 -5.93 7.01 33.39
N GLY A 70 -7.03 6.85 32.65
CA GLY A 70 -8.40 7.07 33.14
C GLY A 70 -8.88 8.52 33.15
N SER A 71 -8.15 9.44 32.52
CA SER A 71 -8.51 10.86 32.46
C SER A 71 -8.34 11.43 31.05
N VAL A 72 -9.23 12.36 30.66
CA VAL A 72 -9.06 13.12 29.43
C VAL A 72 -7.87 14.08 29.61
N VAL A 73 -6.86 13.92 28.78
CA VAL A 73 -5.63 14.74 28.82
C VAL A 73 -5.60 15.80 27.72
N ALA A 74 -6.40 15.62 26.67
CA ALA A 74 -6.54 16.59 25.58
C ALA A 74 -7.89 16.43 24.87
N GLU A 75 -8.45 17.56 24.41
CA GLU A 75 -9.51 17.65 23.43
C GLU A 75 -8.91 18.21 22.14
N ILE A 76 -8.90 17.43 21.09
CA ILE A 76 -8.18 17.72 19.86
C ILE A 76 -9.18 18.04 18.76
N PRO A 77 -9.26 19.28 18.23
CA PRO A 77 -10.08 19.60 17.08
C PRO A 77 -9.62 18.79 15.86
N THR A 78 -10.56 18.17 15.13
CA THR A 78 -10.19 17.36 13.95
C THR A 78 -9.86 18.19 12.71
N ASN A 79 -10.12 19.49 12.73
CA ASN A 79 -10.05 20.36 11.54
C ASN A 79 -10.91 19.87 10.36
N GLY A 80 -11.89 19.02 10.66
CA GLY A 80 -12.92 18.50 9.77
C GLY A 80 -14.27 18.50 10.48
N THR A 81 -15.32 18.02 9.82
CA THR A 81 -16.68 17.99 10.36
C THR A 81 -17.27 16.59 10.36
N SER A 82 -18.07 16.31 11.41
CA SER A 82 -18.66 14.99 11.68
C SER A 82 -17.61 13.87 11.68
N PRO A 83 -16.61 13.89 12.56
CA PRO A 83 -15.64 12.82 12.66
C PRO A 83 -16.34 11.49 13.02
N TYR A 84 -15.83 10.36 12.49
CA TYR A 84 -16.54 9.09 12.56
C TYR A 84 -15.65 7.92 12.98
N GLY A 85 -14.82 7.40 12.09
CA GLY A 85 -13.92 6.28 12.33
C GLY A 85 -12.53 6.70 12.78
N ILE A 86 -11.82 5.80 13.43
CA ILE A 86 -10.49 6.08 13.99
C ILE A 86 -9.63 4.81 13.94
N CYS A 87 -8.35 4.97 13.58
CA CYS A 87 -7.35 3.90 13.68
C CYS A 87 -5.97 4.44 14.07
N GLU A 88 -5.11 3.57 14.60
CA GLU A 88 -3.70 3.85 14.83
C GLU A 88 -2.88 3.41 13.62
N GLY A 89 -1.96 4.24 13.15
CA GLY A 89 -1.00 3.88 12.12
C GLY A 89 0.12 3.01 12.68
N SER A 90 0.74 2.19 11.84
CA SER A 90 1.80 1.26 12.26
C SER A 90 3.21 1.84 12.11
N ILE A 91 3.38 2.97 11.44
CA ILE A 91 4.67 3.62 11.22
C ILE A 91 4.81 4.79 12.18
N ALA A 92 5.78 4.68 13.10
CA ALA A 92 6.10 5.76 14.03
C ALA A 92 6.81 6.92 13.32
N ASP A 93 6.66 8.12 13.88
CA ASP A 93 7.44 9.28 13.45
C ASP A 93 8.91 9.19 13.96
N LYS A 94 9.71 10.19 13.62
CA LYS A 94 11.13 10.26 14.04
C LYS A 94 11.35 10.32 15.57
N HIS A 95 10.29 10.53 16.35
CA HIS A 95 10.33 10.56 17.82
C HIS A 95 9.79 9.27 18.44
N GLY A 96 9.33 8.33 17.61
CA GLY A 96 8.73 7.07 18.06
C GLY A 96 7.22 7.20 18.37
N ASP A 97 6.57 8.31 18.00
CA ASP A 97 5.14 8.51 18.21
C ASP A 97 4.34 7.92 17.04
N TYR A 98 3.37 7.08 17.34
CA TYR A 98 2.49 6.50 16.34
C TYR A 98 1.34 7.45 15.99
N PRO A 99 1.09 7.72 14.70
CA PRO A 99 -0.01 8.59 14.30
C PRO A 99 -1.35 7.93 14.50
N VAL A 100 -2.36 8.74 14.78
CA VAL A 100 -3.77 8.35 14.80
C VAL A 100 -4.48 9.05 13.65
N PHE A 101 -5.34 8.32 12.93
CA PHE A 101 -6.08 8.83 11.79
C PHE A 101 -7.57 8.80 12.06
N VAL A 102 -8.26 9.89 11.74
CA VAL A 102 -9.69 10.10 12.01
C VAL A 102 -10.39 10.52 10.73
N THR A 103 -11.42 9.78 10.34
CA THR A 103 -12.28 10.17 9.21
C THR A 103 -13.24 11.28 9.61
N ASN A 104 -13.45 12.25 8.73
CA ASN A 104 -14.41 13.34 8.91
C ASN A 104 -15.48 13.23 7.82
N TYR A 105 -16.61 12.65 8.18
CA TYR A 105 -17.68 12.24 7.24
C TYR A 105 -18.21 13.40 6.39
N ALA A 106 -18.53 14.53 7.00
CA ALA A 106 -19.17 15.63 6.29
C ALA A 106 -18.19 16.53 5.52
N SER A 107 -16.91 16.56 5.90
CA SER A 107 -15.89 17.35 5.19
C SER A 107 -15.09 16.53 4.17
N ASN A 108 -15.32 15.22 4.06
CA ASN A 108 -14.61 14.34 3.12
C ASN A 108 -13.10 14.36 3.33
N THR A 109 -12.66 14.30 4.57
CA THR A 109 -11.24 14.37 4.93
C THR A 109 -10.86 13.30 5.94
N VAL A 110 -9.55 13.07 6.05
CA VAL A 110 -8.92 12.31 7.14
C VAL A 110 -7.93 13.20 7.87
N THR A 111 -8.05 13.28 9.18
CA THR A 111 -7.13 14.02 10.03
C THR A 111 -6.08 13.09 10.61
N LYS A 112 -4.81 13.42 10.44
CA LYS A 112 -3.67 12.77 11.08
C LYS A 112 -3.30 13.51 12.34
N ILE A 113 -3.29 12.80 13.47
CA ILE A 113 -2.93 13.30 14.79
C ILE A 113 -1.64 12.62 15.22
N VAL A 114 -0.64 13.40 15.64
CA VAL A 114 0.63 12.90 16.19
C VAL A 114 0.88 13.60 17.51
N ASN A 115 1.17 12.83 18.54
CA ASN A 115 1.44 13.35 19.88
C ASN A 115 0.38 14.36 20.37
N GLY A 116 -0.91 14.00 20.21
CA GLY A 116 -2.05 14.81 20.64
C GLY A 116 -2.28 16.11 19.86
N LYS A 117 -1.68 16.26 18.68
CA LYS A 117 -1.83 17.44 17.81
C LYS A 117 -2.15 17.04 16.38
N VAL A 118 -3.00 17.83 15.73
CA VAL A 118 -3.22 17.69 14.29
C VAL A 118 -1.91 17.99 13.54
N ASN A 119 -1.48 17.03 12.76
CA ASN A 119 -0.26 17.12 11.94
C ASN A 119 -0.62 17.44 10.49
N GLU A 120 -1.64 16.77 9.94
CA GLU A 120 -2.03 16.87 8.53
C GLU A 120 -3.49 16.53 8.34
N VAL A 121 -4.11 17.02 7.24
CA VAL A 121 -5.46 16.68 6.83
C VAL A 121 -5.44 16.31 5.35
N PHE A 122 -5.91 15.10 5.02
CA PHE A 122 -5.98 14.56 3.66
C PHE A 122 -7.40 14.68 3.12
N GLY A 123 -7.57 15.17 1.89
CA GLY A 123 -8.84 15.05 1.16
C GLY A 123 -9.03 13.62 0.67
N VAL A 124 -10.19 13.01 0.91
CA VAL A 124 -10.53 11.65 0.47
C VAL A 124 -11.86 11.63 -0.28
N GLY A 125 -12.39 10.45 -0.63
CA GLY A 125 -13.72 10.33 -1.24
C GLY A 125 -14.86 10.76 -0.32
N GLN A 126 -16.09 10.79 -0.84
CA GLN A 126 -17.24 11.35 -0.14
C GLN A 126 -17.77 10.44 0.98
N GLY A 127 -18.06 11.06 2.12
CA GLY A 127 -18.62 10.39 3.28
C GLY A 127 -17.72 9.32 3.89
N PRO A 128 -16.43 9.62 4.20
CA PRO A 128 -15.52 8.63 4.77
C PRO A 128 -16.01 8.18 6.16
N ARG A 129 -16.09 6.87 6.37
CA ARG A 129 -16.52 6.24 7.62
C ARG A 129 -15.43 5.37 8.21
N GLY A 130 -15.35 4.10 7.80
CA GLY A 130 -14.36 3.15 8.28
C GLY A 130 -12.95 3.51 7.86
N ILE A 131 -12.00 3.18 8.74
CA ILE A 131 -10.58 3.43 8.51
C ILE A 131 -9.77 2.34 9.19
N CYS A 132 -8.76 1.81 8.51
CA CYS A 132 -7.83 0.84 9.08
C CYS A 132 -6.41 1.05 8.56
N CYS A 133 -5.43 0.54 9.30
CA CYS A 133 -4.06 0.42 8.86
C CYS A 133 -3.80 -0.98 8.33
N ASP A 134 -3.14 -1.11 7.18
CA ASP A 134 -2.72 -2.41 6.66
C ASP A 134 -1.35 -2.85 7.20
N THR A 135 -0.93 -4.03 6.77
CA THR A 135 0.35 -4.63 7.20
C THR A 135 1.57 -3.90 6.68
N ASP A 136 1.45 -3.02 5.71
CA ASP A 136 2.54 -2.23 5.14
C ASP A 136 2.55 -0.78 5.66
N GLY A 137 1.59 -0.44 6.54
CA GLY A 137 1.45 0.89 7.14
C GLY A 137 0.64 1.87 6.31
N ASN A 138 -0.05 1.40 5.27
CA ASN A 138 -0.96 2.24 4.50
C ASN A 138 -2.29 2.37 5.25
N ILE A 139 -2.91 3.54 5.14
CA ILE A 139 -4.20 3.83 5.76
C ILE A 139 -5.29 3.74 4.69
N TRP A 140 -6.23 2.84 4.92
CA TRP A 140 -7.36 2.58 4.02
C TRP A 140 -8.63 3.19 4.58
N VAL A 141 -9.39 3.86 3.73
CA VAL A 141 -10.57 4.65 4.11
C VAL A 141 -11.77 4.22 3.28
N ALA A 142 -12.87 3.86 3.93
CA ALA A 142 -14.12 3.51 3.28
C ALA A 142 -14.97 4.76 3.02
N ASN A 143 -15.15 5.14 1.75
CA ASN A 143 -15.92 6.31 1.32
C ASN A 143 -17.37 5.87 1.05
N TYR A 144 -18.23 6.01 2.07
CA TYR A 144 -19.59 5.47 2.09
C TYR A 144 -20.48 5.96 0.94
N LEU A 145 -20.36 7.25 0.58
CA LEU A 145 -21.21 7.86 -0.45
C LEU A 145 -20.67 7.64 -1.88
N ASP A 146 -19.36 7.45 -2.03
CA ASP A 146 -18.72 7.23 -3.33
C ASP A 146 -18.64 5.76 -3.74
N ASN A 147 -18.86 4.83 -2.80
CA ASN A 147 -18.65 3.39 -3.00
C ASN A 147 -17.20 3.05 -3.40
N THR A 148 -16.24 3.74 -2.80
CA THR A 148 -14.81 3.60 -3.10
C THR A 148 -13.99 3.48 -1.83
N LEU A 149 -12.70 3.11 -1.99
CA LEU A 149 -11.70 3.25 -0.95
C LEU A 149 -10.68 4.30 -1.37
N SER A 150 -10.26 5.13 -0.40
CA SER A 150 -9.05 5.94 -0.51
C SER A 150 -7.91 5.28 0.25
N VAL A 151 -6.67 5.48 -0.23
CA VAL A 151 -5.47 4.93 0.41
C VAL A 151 -4.48 6.07 0.67
N ILE A 152 -3.99 6.17 1.91
CA ILE A 152 -2.92 7.09 2.28
C ILE A 152 -1.66 6.24 2.49
N TRP A 153 -0.73 6.29 1.53
CA TRP A 153 0.49 5.50 1.52
C TRP A 153 1.36 5.81 2.74
N LYS A 154 1.62 4.77 3.53
CA LYS A 154 2.42 4.86 4.77
C LYS A 154 2.00 6.02 5.69
N GLY A 155 0.71 6.40 5.61
CA GLY A 155 0.16 7.52 6.35
C GLY A 155 0.77 8.89 6.02
N MET A 156 1.32 9.08 4.81
CA MET A 156 2.01 10.29 4.39
C MET A 156 1.49 10.89 3.08
N THR A 157 1.12 10.08 2.10
CA THR A 157 0.74 10.57 0.76
C THR A 157 -0.55 9.90 0.30
N LEU A 158 -1.53 10.68 -0.17
CA LEU A 158 -2.76 10.14 -0.75
C LEU A 158 -2.46 9.46 -2.09
N TYR A 159 -2.97 8.24 -2.25
CA TYR A 159 -2.97 7.55 -3.54
C TYR A 159 -4.05 8.14 -4.45
N GLU A 160 -3.68 8.55 -5.66
CA GLU A 160 -4.62 9.19 -6.59
C GLU A 160 -5.54 8.20 -7.33
N GLY A 161 -5.29 6.90 -7.23
CA GLY A 161 -6.13 5.88 -7.84
C GLY A 161 -7.43 5.64 -7.07
N VAL A 162 -8.43 5.10 -7.77
CA VAL A 162 -9.74 4.76 -7.21
C VAL A 162 -9.87 3.24 -7.07
N VAL A 163 -10.21 2.79 -5.86
CA VAL A 163 -10.55 1.38 -5.59
C VAL A 163 -12.06 1.26 -5.40
N ASN A 164 -12.76 0.72 -6.41
CA ASN A 164 -14.20 0.55 -6.35
C ASN A 164 -14.59 -0.68 -5.52
N VAL A 165 -15.62 -0.53 -4.67
CA VAL A 165 -16.19 -1.59 -3.84
C VAL A 165 -17.71 -1.66 -4.02
N ALA A 166 -18.39 -2.55 -3.32
CA ALA A 166 -19.85 -2.59 -3.32
C ALA A 166 -20.45 -1.38 -2.59
N ASN A 167 -21.77 -1.17 -2.73
CA ASN A 167 -22.42 0.07 -2.27
C ASN A 167 -22.46 0.18 -0.74
N GLY A 168 -22.19 1.38 -0.27
CA GLY A 168 -22.23 1.76 1.13
C GLY A 168 -21.12 1.14 1.97
N PRO A 169 -19.83 1.27 1.59
CA PRO A 169 -18.72 0.79 2.40
C PRO A 169 -18.70 1.52 3.75
N ASP A 170 -18.82 0.76 4.85
CA ASP A 170 -18.90 1.27 6.22
C ASP A 170 -17.68 0.82 7.05
N GLY A 171 -17.71 -0.35 7.67
CA GLY A 171 -16.57 -0.89 8.40
C GLY A 171 -15.49 -1.47 7.48
N ILE A 172 -14.23 -1.42 7.91
CA ILE A 172 -13.07 -1.89 7.15
C ILE A 172 -12.03 -2.52 8.07
N CYS A 173 -11.43 -3.64 7.68
CA CYS A 173 -10.31 -4.26 8.40
C CYS A 173 -9.30 -4.87 7.44
N CYS A 174 -8.12 -5.24 7.96
CA CYS A 174 -7.02 -5.85 7.23
C CYS A 174 -6.66 -7.20 7.85
N ASP A 175 -6.50 -8.26 7.04
CA ASP A 175 -5.99 -9.56 7.50
C ASP A 175 -4.45 -9.57 7.64
N SER A 176 -3.88 -10.65 8.16
CA SER A 176 -2.44 -10.77 8.37
C SER A 176 -1.63 -10.78 7.06
N ARG A 177 -2.27 -11.01 5.93
CA ARG A 177 -1.69 -11.06 4.59
C ARG A 177 -1.79 -9.73 3.85
N GLY A 178 -2.38 -8.70 4.47
CA GLY A 178 -2.56 -7.38 3.87
C GLY A 178 -3.80 -7.27 2.97
N ASN A 179 -4.71 -8.26 2.96
CA ASN A 179 -5.98 -8.10 2.27
C ASN A 179 -6.93 -7.23 3.07
N ILE A 180 -7.64 -6.38 2.38
CA ILE A 180 -8.63 -5.46 2.95
C ILE A 180 -10.04 -6.05 2.78
N TYR A 181 -10.82 -6.03 3.84
CA TYR A 181 -12.21 -6.45 3.84
C TYR A 181 -13.09 -5.28 4.26
N VAL A 182 -14.14 -5.04 3.48
CA VAL A 182 -15.00 -3.87 3.64
C VAL A 182 -16.45 -4.31 3.76
N ALA A 183 -17.09 -4.00 4.88
CA ALA A 183 -18.52 -4.22 5.07
C ALA A 183 -19.30 -3.17 4.26
N CYS A 184 -20.05 -3.61 3.25
CA CYS A 184 -20.81 -2.76 2.35
C CYS A 184 -22.30 -2.80 2.73
N ALA A 185 -22.68 -1.87 3.61
CA ALA A 185 -23.97 -1.86 4.32
C ALA A 185 -25.20 -1.85 3.39
N ILE A 186 -25.13 -1.15 2.27
CA ILE A 186 -26.26 -1.05 1.32
C ILE A 186 -26.38 -2.33 0.48
N SER A 187 -25.26 -2.95 0.13
CA SER A 187 -25.24 -4.14 -0.74
C SER A 187 -25.40 -5.47 0.02
N GLY A 188 -25.29 -5.50 1.35
CA GLY A 188 -25.36 -6.74 2.13
C GLY A 188 -24.19 -7.69 1.85
N VAL A 189 -23.03 -7.17 1.53
CA VAL A 189 -21.84 -7.96 1.22
C VAL A 189 -20.60 -7.43 1.93
N VAL A 190 -19.57 -8.27 2.02
CA VAL A 190 -18.21 -7.86 2.32
C VAL A 190 -17.39 -7.90 1.03
N THR A 191 -16.85 -6.76 0.62
CA THR A 191 -15.90 -6.71 -0.51
C THR A 191 -14.49 -7.00 -0.02
N LYS A 192 -13.83 -8.00 -0.64
CA LYS A 192 -12.41 -8.29 -0.46
C LYS A 192 -11.59 -7.57 -1.50
N VAL A 193 -10.55 -6.85 -1.06
CA VAL A 193 -9.60 -6.13 -1.91
C VAL A 193 -8.19 -6.63 -1.59
N SER A 194 -7.38 -6.86 -2.62
CA SER A 194 -5.97 -7.22 -2.50
C SER A 194 -5.18 -6.41 -3.51
N HIS A 195 -4.07 -5.78 -3.08
CA HIS A 195 -3.22 -4.95 -3.94
C HIS A 195 -4.02 -3.94 -4.78
N GLN A 196 -4.94 -3.20 -4.13
CA GLN A 196 -5.87 -2.20 -4.72
C GLN A 196 -6.85 -2.78 -5.78
N VAL A 197 -6.96 -4.10 -5.89
CA VAL A 197 -7.87 -4.77 -6.81
C VAL A 197 -8.99 -5.44 -6.03
N LYS A 198 -10.23 -5.20 -6.43
CA LYS A 198 -11.40 -5.92 -5.91
C LYS A 198 -11.33 -7.38 -6.34
N MET A 199 -11.33 -8.29 -5.37
CA MET A 199 -11.21 -9.73 -5.59
C MET A 199 -12.55 -10.46 -5.57
N ALA A 200 -13.42 -10.12 -4.62
CA ALA A 200 -14.71 -10.79 -4.43
C ALA A 200 -15.69 -9.91 -3.64
N ASP A 201 -16.98 -10.16 -3.83
CA ASP A 201 -18.06 -9.77 -2.93
C ASP A 201 -18.59 -11.02 -2.26
N ILE A 202 -18.60 -11.04 -0.94
CA ILE A 202 -19.00 -12.18 -0.09
C ILE A 202 -20.33 -11.81 0.54
N THR A 203 -21.38 -12.58 0.29
CA THR A 203 -22.73 -12.33 0.84
C THR A 203 -22.73 -12.58 2.36
N VAL A 204 -23.29 -11.63 3.11
CA VAL A 204 -23.48 -11.69 4.56
C VAL A 204 -24.93 -11.29 4.92
N GLY A 205 -25.22 -11.04 6.18
CA GLY A 205 -26.56 -10.57 6.58
C GLY A 205 -26.83 -9.11 6.18
N ASP A 206 -28.03 -8.63 6.50
CA ASP A 206 -28.48 -7.29 6.10
C ASP A 206 -27.76 -6.18 6.89
N GLU A 207 -27.39 -5.14 6.14
CA GLU A 207 -26.75 -3.94 6.67
C GLU A 207 -25.46 -4.24 7.47
N PRO A 208 -24.45 -4.91 6.85
CA PRO A 208 -23.17 -5.13 7.51
C PRO A 208 -22.47 -3.78 7.76
N ARG A 209 -22.16 -3.49 9.04
CA ARG A 209 -21.55 -2.23 9.45
C ARG A 209 -20.22 -2.43 10.17
N ALA A 210 -20.20 -3.35 11.13
CA ALA A 210 -19.02 -3.66 11.91
C ALA A 210 -18.22 -4.79 11.27
N ILE A 211 -16.89 -4.72 11.34
CA ILE A 211 -16.02 -5.75 10.81
C ILE A 211 -14.72 -5.82 11.62
N ALA A 212 -14.23 -7.02 11.90
CA ALA A 212 -12.95 -7.27 12.54
C ALA A 212 -12.33 -8.57 12.03
N VAL A 213 -11.02 -8.71 12.18
CA VAL A 213 -10.29 -9.94 11.86
C VAL A 213 -9.81 -10.60 13.15
N ASP A 214 -9.91 -11.93 13.24
CA ASP A 214 -9.36 -12.71 14.35
C ASP A 214 -7.94 -13.23 14.01
N LEU A 215 -7.35 -13.92 14.99
CA LEU A 215 -5.99 -14.47 14.85
C LEU A 215 -5.84 -15.57 13.80
N SER A 216 -6.93 -16.16 13.36
CA SER A 216 -6.97 -17.19 12.31
C SER A 216 -7.29 -16.61 10.94
N ASP A 217 -7.24 -15.27 10.81
CA ASP A 217 -7.65 -14.50 9.61
C ASP A 217 -9.14 -14.70 9.25
N ASN A 218 -9.99 -15.20 10.18
CA ASN A 218 -11.42 -15.16 9.94
C ASN A 218 -11.92 -13.73 10.09
N ILE A 219 -12.84 -13.34 9.22
CA ILE A 219 -13.47 -12.02 9.23
C ILE A 219 -14.83 -12.12 9.92
N TRP A 220 -15.02 -11.31 10.93
CA TRP A 220 -16.25 -11.24 11.71
C TRP A 220 -17.00 -9.97 11.36
N VAL A 221 -18.28 -10.12 10.96
CA VAL A 221 -19.09 -9.04 10.39
C VAL A 221 -20.38 -8.88 11.20
N GLY A 222 -20.60 -7.71 11.76
CA GLY A 222 -21.85 -7.37 12.43
C GLY A 222 -22.90 -6.88 11.44
N ASN A 223 -23.99 -7.62 11.29
CA ASN A 223 -25.11 -7.35 10.40
C ASN A 223 -26.19 -6.59 11.18
N PHE A 224 -26.17 -5.26 11.09
CA PHE A 224 -26.93 -4.37 11.96
C PHE A 224 -28.44 -4.63 11.92
N SER A 225 -29.02 -4.77 10.73
CA SER A 225 -30.45 -4.99 10.56
C SER A 225 -30.85 -6.45 10.81
N SER A 226 -30.02 -7.42 10.46
CA SER A 226 -30.30 -8.85 10.74
C SER A 226 -30.18 -9.18 12.24
N GLY A 227 -29.38 -8.44 13.01
CA GLY A 227 -29.10 -8.77 14.41
C GLY A 227 -28.24 -10.02 14.58
N THR A 228 -27.39 -10.28 13.58
CA THR A 228 -26.51 -11.45 13.49
C THR A 228 -25.06 -11.02 13.31
N VAL A 229 -24.15 -11.98 13.50
CA VAL A 229 -22.74 -11.88 13.13
C VAL A 229 -22.43 -12.96 12.12
N THR A 230 -21.85 -12.59 10.98
CA THR A 230 -21.30 -13.53 10.00
C THR A 230 -19.81 -13.69 10.23
N ARG A 231 -19.33 -14.94 10.36
CA ARG A 231 -17.91 -15.29 10.27
C ARG A 231 -17.61 -15.73 8.84
N ILE A 232 -16.65 -15.09 8.20
CA ILE A 232 -16.09 -15.50 6.90
C ILE A 232 -14.76 -16.18 7.19
N ASN A 233 -14.61 -17.44 6.78
CA ASN A 233 -13.36 -18.17 6.94
C ASN A 233 -12.24 -17.54 6.07
N GLY A 234 -11.11 -17.22 6.67
CA GLY A 234 -10.01 -16.56 5.98
C GLY A 234 -9.31 -17.40 4.90
N ALA A 235 -9.50 -18.74 4.92
CA ALA A 235 -8.84 -19.65 3.98
C ALA A 235 -9.65 -19.86 2.69
N ASP A 236 -10.97 -20.10 2.81
CA ASP A 236 -11.86 -20.51 1.70
C ASP A 236 -13.02 -19.54 1.45
N LEU A 237 -13.20 -18.54 2.31
CA LEU A 237 -14.26 -17.53 2.29
C LEU A 237 -15.67 -18.11 2.56
N GLU A 238 -15.78 -19.33 3.08
CA GLU A 238 -17.05 -19.86 3.52
C GLU A 238 -17.63 -19.05 4.70
N THR A 239 -18.94 -18.90 4.72
CA THR A 239 -19.63 -18.08 5.71
C THR A 239 -20.42 -18.93 6.72
N SER A 240 -20.44 -18.45 7.96
CA SER A 240 -21.28 -18.99 9.03
C SER A 240 -21.94 -17.84 9.77
N GLU A 241 -23.25 -17.94 10.05
CA GLU A 241 -24.02 -16.87 10.68
C GLU A 241 -24.43 -17.25 12.10
N PHE A 242 -24.35 -16.31 13.04
CA PHE A 242 -24.61 -16.48 14.45
C PHE A 242 -25.51 -15.37 15.00
N ILE A 243 -26.45 -15.70 15.90
CA ILE A 243 -27.28 -14.69 16.57
C ILE A 243 -26.48 -14.04 17.70
N CYS A 244 -26.33 -12.72 17.67
CA CYS A 244 -25.60 -11.98 18.71
C CYS A 244 -26.47 -11.00 19.51
N GLY A 245 -27.52 -10.45 18.93
CA GLY A 245 -28.37 -9.40 19.49
C GLY A 245 -28.72 -8.35 18.45
N ARG A 246 -29.66 -7.45 18.73
CA ARG A 246 -30.11 -6.44 17.74
C ARG A 246 -29.18 -5.25 17.65
N GLY A 247 -28.86 -4.87 16.42
CA GLY A 247 -28.05 -3.71 16.08
C GLY A 247 -26.57 -3.86 16.40
N PRO A 248 -25.89 -4.93 15.96
CA PRO A 248 -24.43 -5.04 16.09
C PRO A 248 -23.74 -3.94 15.29
N ILE A 249 -23.13 -2.98 16.00
CA ILE A 249 -22.55 -1.76 15.41
C ILE A 249 -21.02 -1.74 15.50
N SER A 250 -20.46 -2.50 16.43
CA SER A 250 -19.01 -2.60 16.62
C SER A 250 -18.65 -4.03 16.97
N ILE A 251 -17.52 -4.49 16.45
CA ILE A 251 -17.02 -5.84 16.66
C ILE A 251 -15.49 -5.80 16.84
N GLY A 252 -14.98 -6.60 17.75
CA GLY A 252 -13.55 -6.65 18.04
C GLY A 252 -13.16 -7.97 18.71
N VAL A 253 -11.86 -8.26 18.69
CA VAL A 253 -11.32 -9.44 19.37
C VAL A 253 -10.91 -9.07 20.79
N THR A 254 -11.27 -9.90 21.75
CA THR A 254 -10.94 -9.74 23.17
C THR A 254 -10.39 -11.06 23.73
N LYS A 255 -10.13 -11.09 25.02
CA LYS A 255 -9.70 -12.30 25.75
C LYS A 255 -10.48 -12.45 27.04
N ASP A 256 -10.72 -13.66 27.46
CA ASP A 256 -11.29 -13.97 28.77
C ASP A 256 -10.21 -14.02 29.89
N VAL A 257 -10.65 -14.38 31.08
CA VAL A 257 -9.80 -14.51 32.28
C VAL A 257 -8.75 -15.62 32.13
N SER A 258 -9.01 -16.61 31.28
CA SER A 258 -8.11 -17.71 30.96
C SER A 258 -7.11 -17.36 29.85
N ASN A 259 -7.21 -16.13 29.32
CA ASN A 259 -6.42 -15.62 28.19
C ASN A 259 -6.85 -16.24 26.83
N ASP A 260 -8.01 -16.88 26.76
CA ASP A 260 -8.59 -17.40 25.53
C ASP A 260 -9.27 -16.28 24.72
N TYR A 261 -9.09 -16.34 23.39
CA TYR A 261 -9.64 -15.32 22.52
C TYR A 261 -11.15 -15.45 22.35
N GLN A 262 -11.80 -14.31 22.32
CA GLN A 262 -13.26 -14.18 22.16
C GLN A 262 -13.58 -13.01 21.24
N ILE A 263 -14.82 -12.97 20.75
CA ILE A 263 -15.31 -11.88 19.91
C ILE A 263 -16.29 -11.04 20.71
N ALA A 264 -15.98 -9.76 20.88
CA ALA A 264 -16.86 -8.79 21.53
C ALA A 264 -17.70 -8.07 20.47
N VAL A 265 -19.02 -8.03 20.67
CA VAL A 265 -19.99 -7.40 19.76
C VAL A 265 -20.83 -6.40 20.53
N ALA A 266 -20.72 -5.12 20.21
CA ALA A 266 -21.56 -4.08 20.80
C ALA A 266 -22.90 -4.00 20.05
N ASN A 267 -23.97 -4.38 20.73
CA ASN A 267 -25.34 -4.38 20.21
C ASN A 267 -26.06 -3.10 20.60
N TYR A 268 -26.04 -2.14 19.69
CA TYR A 268 -26.60 -0.80 19.90
C TYR A 268 -28.08 -0.81 20.36
N THR A 269 -28.91 -1.56 19.64
CA THR A 269 -30.35 -1.58 19.88
C THR A 269 -30.71 -2.34 21.17
N ASP A 270 -30.00 -3.43 21.46
CA ASP A 270 -30.25 -4.25 22.66
C ASP A 270 -29.51 -3.72 23.90
N LYS A 271 -28.69 -2.70 23.78
CA LYS A 271 -27.92 -2.09 24.89
C LYS A 271 -27.10 -3.12 25.66
N ASN A 272 -26.32 -3.89 24.94
CA ASN A 272 -25.44 -4.88 25.56
C ASN A 272 -24.21 -5.13 24.70
N ILE A 273 -23.23 -5.79 25.30
CA ILE A 273 -22.08 -6.35 24.60
C ILE A 273 -22.23 -7.88 24.67
N ALA A 274 -22.31 -8.53 23.53
CA ALA A 274 -22.29 -9.98 23.44
C ALA A 274 -20.84 -10.45 23.27
N ILE A 275 -20.47 -11.50 24.00
CA ILE A 275 -19.18 -12.17 23.87
C ILE A 275 -19.41 -13.52 23.22
N LEU A 276 -18.73 -13.79 22.11
CA LEU A 276 -18.86 -15.01 21.32
C LEU A 276 -17.58 -15.82 21.38
N ASP A 277 -17.73 -17.14 21.43
CA ASP A 277 -16.63 -18.08 21.23
C ASP A 277 -16.22 -18.09 19.74
N PRO A 278 -14.95 -17.87 19.39
CA PRO A 278 -14.53 -17.72 17.99
C PRO A 278 -14.58 -19.02 17.19
N THR A 279 -14.63 -20.18 17.85
CA THR A 279 -14.67 -21.49 17.19
C THR A 279 -16.10 -21.89 16.85
N SER A 280 -16.99 -21.84 17.83
CA SER A 280 -18.39 -22.26 17.69
C SER A 280 -19.33 -21.13 17.27
N GLY A 281 -18.93 -19.87 17.45
CA GLY A 281 -19.79 -18.70 17.29
C GLY A 281 -20.86 -18.56 18.38
N ALA A 282 -20.87 -19.45 19.35
CA ALA A 282 -21.86 -19.43 20.45
C ALA A 282 -21.63 -18.21 21.34
N ARG A 283 -22.73 -17.56 21.78
CA ARG A 283 -22.64 -16.50 22.78
C ARG A 283 -22.33 -17.10 24.15
N VAL A 284 -21.16 -16.79 24.70
CA VAL A 284 -20.68 -17.28 25.99
C VAL A 284 -21.01 -16.34 27.14
N GLU A 285 -21.12 -15.02 26.86
CA GLU A 285 -21.42 -14.00 27.85
C GLU A 285 -22.25 -12.87 27.25
N LYS A 286 -22.99 -12.15 28.11
CA LYS A 286 -23.73 -10.94 27.76
C LYS A 286 -23.53 -9.91 28.85
N ILE A 287 -23.00 -8.77 28.50
CA ILE A 287 -22.74 -7.63 29.38
C ILE A 287 -23.82 -6.58 29.11
N GLU A 288 -24.73 -6.34 30.08
CA GLU A 288 -25.75 -5.30 29.93
C GLU A 288 -25.12 -3.92 30.09
N THR A 289 -25.52 -2.98 29.22
CA THR A 289 -25.16 -1.59 29.31
C THR A 289 -26.38 -0.72 29.56
N ALA A 290 -26.23 0.34 30.36
CA ALA A 290 -27.32 1.29 30.62
C ALA A 290 -27.64 2.19 29.42
N PHE A 291 -26.83 2.13 28.35
CA PHE A 291 -26.83 3.01 27.19
C PHE A 291 -26.68 2.22 25.90
N ASN A 292 -26.80 2.89 24.76
CA ASN A 292 -26.53 2.32 23.45
C ASN A 292 -25.01 2.31 23.22
N PRO A 293 -24.33 1.13 23.27
CA PRO A 293 -22.89 1.05 23.13
C PRO A 293 -22.46 1.27 21.68
N VAL A 294 -21.44 2.08 21.47
CA VAL A 294 -20.77 2.30 20.17
C VAL A 294 -19.27 2.28 20.36
N ALA A 295 -18.55 1.80 19.37
CA ALA A 295 -17.08 1.79 19.38
C ALA A 295 -16.52 1.57 17.98
N PHE A 296 -16.78 2.47 17.05
CA PHE A 296 -16.38 2.30 15.65
C PHE A 296 -14.88 2.51 15.47
N GLY A 297 -14.11 1.43 15.65
CA GLY A 297 -12.65 1.38 15.63
C GLY A 297 -12.14 0.20 16.46
N ASP A 298 -10.86 0.18 16.78
CA ASP A 298 -10.24 -0.88 17.61
C ASP A 298 -10.44 -0.60 19.11
N PHE A 299 -11.61 -0.89 19.62
CA PHE A 299 -12.04 -0.61 21.00
C PHE A 299 -11.53 -1.63 22.03
N THR A 300 -10.84 -2.65 21.59
CA THR A 300 -10.17 -3.65 22.43
C THR A 300 -8.64 -3.47 22.44
N GLY A 301 -8.11 -2.70 21.50
CA GLY A 301 -6.68 -2.51 21.26
C GLY A 301 -6.01 -3.76 20.67
N PHE A 302 -6.81 -4.68 20.17
CA PHE A 302 -6.29 -5.94 19.64
C PHE A 302 -5.62 -5.75 18.27
N GLN A 303 -6.24 -5.01 17.36
CA GLN A 303 -5.68 -4.72 16.06
C GLN A 303 -4.43 -3.85 16.15
N SER A 304 -4.48 -2.79 16.95
CA SER A 304 -3.35 -1.92 17.22
C SER A 304 -2.17 -2.69 17.84
N TYR A 305 -2.45 -3.65 18.71
CA TYR A 305 -1.45 -4.53 19.29
C TYR A 305 -0.85 -5.49 18.27
N LEU A 306 -1.65 -6.13 17.41
CA LEU A 306 -1.16 -7.03 16.37
C LEU A 306 -0.27 -6.29 15.35
N MET A 307 -0.72 -5.12 14.90
CA MET A 307 0.05 -4.30 13.98
C MET A 307 1.34 -3.80 14.64
N GLY A 308 1.29 -3.40 15.91
CA GLY A 308 2.45 -3.00 16.69
C GLY A 308 3.48 -4.13 16.80
N LYS A 309 3.05 -5.36 17.11
CA LYS A 309 3.95 -6.49 17.17
C LYS A 309 4.67 -6.78 15.86
N LYS A 310 4.00 -6.65 14.74
CA LYS A 310 4.63 -6.86 13.43
C LYS A 310 5.72 -5.83 13.14
N TYR A 311 5.54 -4.57 13.58
CA TYR A 311 6.52 -3.50 13.36
C TYR A 311 7.59 -3.38 14.47
N ASP A 312 7.20 -3.56 15.74
CA ASP A 312 8.15 -3.56 16.87
C ASP A 312 9.00 -4.83 16.91
N SER A 313 8.57 -5.89 16.22
CA SER A 313 9.32 -7.14 16.08
C SER A 313 10.37 -7.08 14.98
N GLN A 314 10.41 -6.03 14.17
CA GLN A 314 11.42 -5.92 13.12
C GLN A 314 12.72 -5.32 13.66
N ASN A 315 13.83 -5.95 13.33
CA ASN A 315 15.15 -5.34 13.44
C ASN A 315 15.25 -4.13 12.48
N PRO A 316 16.22 -3.23 12.65
CA PRO A 316 16.44 -2.12 11.72
C PRO A 316 16.64 -2.55 10.26
N ASP A 317 16.92 -3.83 10.02
CA ASP A 317 17.06 -4.46 8.70
C ASP A 317 15.75 -5.09 8.17
N GLY A 318 14.63 -4.95 8.89
CA GLY A 318 13.32 -5.47 8.50
C GLY A 318 13.05 -6.93 8.88
N THR A 319 13.92 -7.56 9.67
CA THR A 319 13.71 -8.94 10.16
C THR A 319 12.87 -8.96 11.44
N ASP A 320 12.03 -9.98 11.62
CA ASP A 320 11.18 -10.12 12.80
C ASP A 320 12.01 -10.44 14.06
N ARG A 321 11.80 -9.65 15.12
CA ARG A 321 12.30 -9.99 16.47
C ARG A 321 11.25 -10.80 17.20
N VAL A 322 11.62 -11.99 17.63
CA VAL A 322 10.84 -12.76 18.60
C VAL A 322 11.41 -12.49 19.99
N THR A 323 10.62 -11.91 20.87
CA THR A 323 11.02 -11.66 22.26
C THR A 323 10.47 -12.75 23.17
N TRP A 324 11.01 -12.85 24.39
CA TRP A 324 10.52 -13.78 25.40
C TRP A 324 9.00 -13.62 25.64
N ASP A 325 8.51 -12.38 25.62
CA ASP A 325 7.10 -12.05 25.85
C ASP A 325 6.19 -12.42 24.68
N ASP A 326 6.77 -12.72 23.51
CA ASP A 326 6.02 -13.18 22.33
C ASP A 326 5.74 -14.68 22.35
N LEU A 327 6.36 -15.41 23.28
CA LEU A 327 6.10 -16.82 23.48
C LEU A 327 4.81 -17.02 24.25
N ALA A 328 4.01 -18.02 23.84
CA ALA A 328 2.86 -18.44 24.62
C ALA A 328 3.30 -18.76 26.07
N PRO A 329 2.50 -18.41 27.10
CA PRO A 329 2.86 -18.65 28.50
C PRO A 329 3.28 -20.08 28.78
N GLU A 330 2.63 -21.05 28.15
CA GLU A 330 2.95 -22.47 28.26
C GLU A 330 4.35 -22.79 27.73
N LEU A 331 4.74 -22.12 26.64
CA LEU A 331 6.07 -22.26 26.05
C LEU A 331 7.14 -21.58 26.91
N GLN A 332 6.84 -20.42 27.51
CA GLN A 332 7.72 -19.75 28.46
C GLN A 332 7.97 -20.63 29.71
N GLU A 333 6.92 -21.22 30.30
CA GLU A 333 7.04 -22.11 31.43
C GLU A 333 7.78 -23.41 31.07
N MET A 334 7.55 -23.94 29.89
CA MET A 334 8.23 -25.12 29.37
C MET A 334 9.71 -24.84 29.14
N ILE A 335 10.07 -23.68 28.56
CA ILE A 335 11.48 -23.26 28.38
C ILE A 335 12.17 -23.04 29.74
N LYS A 336 11.49 -22.43 30.71
CA LYS A 336 12.01 -22.28 32.08
C LYS A 336 12.27 -23.65 32.74
N GLY A 337 11.45 -24.67 32.44
CA GLY A 337 11.60 -26.04 32.92
C GLY A 337 12.65 -26.88 32.18
N MET A 338 13.12 -26.43 31.02
CA MET A 338 13.98 -27.21 30.11
C MET A 338 15.47 -27.20 30.45
N VAL A 339 15.90 -26.50 31.45
CA VAL A 339 17.30 -26.56 31.89
C VAL A 339 17.60 -27.97 32.38
N GLY A 340 18.00 -28.87 31.46
CA GLY A 340 18.41 -30.26 31.74
C GLY A 340 17.53 -31.37 31.14
N LEU A 341 16.54 -31.08 30.27
CA LEU A 341 15.69 -32.11 29.66
C LEU A 341 16.25 -32.66 28.33
N PRO A 342 15.97 -33.95 27.99
CA PRO A 342 16.42 -34.53 26.71
C PRO A 342 15.69 -33.92 25.52
N GLN A 343 16.39 -33.86 24.37
CA GLN A 343 16.06 -33.13 23.15
C GLN A 343 14.75 -33.47 22.46
N VAL A 344 13.93 -34.39 22.89
CA VAL A 344 12.68 -34.78 22.25
C VAL A 344 11.55 -34.90 23.28
N VAL A 345 10.82 -33.82 23.49
CA VAL A 345 9.55 -33.86 24.20
C VAL A 345 8.43 -33.73 23.17
N LYS A 346 7.59 -34.75 23.02
CA LYS A 346 6.35 -34.66 22.27
C LYS A 346 5.37 -33.82 23.08
N ALA A 347 5.11 -32.62 22.63
CA ALA A 347 4.04 -31.79 23.18
C ALA A 347 2.78 -31.90 22.30
N PRO A 348 1.56 -31.75 22.86
CA PRO A 348 0.40 -31.46 22.05
C PRO A 348 0.70 -30.19 21.24
N ASP A 349 0.28 -30.16 19.96
CA ASP A 349 0.56 -29.10 18.99
C ASP A 349 0.93 -27.75 19.62
N VAL A 350 2.21 -27.38 19.56
CA VAL A 350 2.66 -26.07 20.03
C VAL A 350 2.19 -25.03 19.02
N ILE A 351 1.30 -24.15 19.46
CA ILE A 351 0.82 -23.03 18.64
C ILE A 351 1.64 -21.81 19.03
N LEU A 352 2.47 -21.32 18.11
CA LEU A 352 3.14 -20.04 18.25
C LEU A 352 2.19 -18.88 17.95
N LEU A 353 2.54 -17.67 18.34
CA LEU A 353 1.76 -16.46 18.07
C LEU A 353 1.52 -16.20 16.57
N ASN A 354 2.33 -16.77 15.68
CA ASN A 354 2.13 -16.77 14.24
C ASN A 354 1.13 -17.85 13.76
N HIS A 355 0.41 -18.52 14.66
CA HIS A 355 -0.57 -19.58 14.42
C HIS A 355 -0.06 -20.82 13.66
N ARG A 356 1.25 -20.99 13.54
CA ARG A 356 1.82 -22.23 13.01
C ARG A 356 1.80 -23.30 14.08
N LYS A 357 1.30 -24.47 13.73
CA LYS A 357 1.33 -25.67 14.57
C LYS A 357 2.63 -26.41 14.35
N TYR A 358 3.31 -26.74 15.43
CA TYR A 358 4.54 -27.52 15.40
C TYR A 358 4.33 -28.85 16.13
N PRO A 359 4.70 -29.98 15.52
CA PRO A 359 4.47 -31.30 16.11
C PRO A 359 5.39 -31.60 17.31
N THR A 360 6.42 -30.79 17.52
CA THR A 360 7.33 -30.91 18.66
C THR A 360 7.78 -29.54 19.17
N VAL A 361 8.09 -29.45 20.46
CA VAL A 361 8.67 -28.24 21.07
C VAL A 361 10.02 -27.90 20.42
N GLN A 362 10.83 -28.91 20.08
CA GLN A 362 12.11 -28.70 19.43
C GLN A 362 11.93 -27.98 18.09
N LEU A 363 10.99 -28.42 17.25
CA LEU A 363 10.70 -27.76 15.98
C LEU A 363 10.17 -26.32 16.15
N ALA A 364 9.40 -26.06 17.22
CA ALA A 364 8.96 -24.71 17.54
C ALA A 364 10.13 -23.84 18.02
N LEU A 365 11.01 -24.37 18.87
CA LEU A 365 12.21 -23.69 19.32
C LEU A 365 13.21 -23.47 18.18
N ASP A 366 13.44 -24.48 17.34
CA ASP A 366 14.29 -24.36 16.16
C ASP A 366 13.78 -23.25 15.24
N HIS A 367 12.45 -23.10 15.11
CA HIS A 367 11.86 -22.02 14.33
C HIS A 367 12.00 -20.65 15.01
N LEU A 368 11.90 -20.57 16.34
CA LEU A 368 12.01 -19.33 17.11
C LEU A 368 13.44 -18.84 17.27
N LEU A 369 14.40 -19.78 17.38
CA LEU A 369 15.83 -19.50 17.54
C LEU A 369 16.56 -19.49 16.19
N TYR A 370 15.85 -19.82 15.12
CA TYR A 370 16.37 -19.93 13.79
C TYR A 370 16.54 -18.54 13.19
N GLU A 371 17.77 -18.21 12.82
CA GLU A 371 18.03 -17.06 11.95
C GLU A 371 17.69 -17.45 10.51
N PRO A 372 16.69 -16.81 9.88
CA PRO A 372 16.40 -17.02 8.46
C PRO A 372 17.66 -16.77 7.65
N ILE A 373 17.83 -17.49 6.53
CA ILE A 373 18.92 -17.24 5.61
C ILE A 373 18.83 -15.78 5.17
N ALA A 374 19.77 -14.95 5.63
CA ALA A 374 19.83 -13.58 5.19
C ALA A 374 20.38 -13.52 3.78
N LEU A 375 19.54 -13.00 2.86
CA LEU A 375 19.82 -12.89 1.45
C LEU A 375 20.28 -11.46 1.17
N LYS A 376 21.56 -11.29 0.78
CA LYS A 376 22.15 -9.99 0.50
C LYS A 376 22.61 -9.89 -0.96
N GLY A 377 22.41 -8.72 -1.55
CA GLY A 377 23.04 -8.36 -2.80
C GLY A 377 22.57 -9.18 -4.02
N PHE A 378 21.33 -9.73 -4.01
CA PHE A 378 20.81 -10.33 -5.23
C PHE A 378 20.72 -9.28 -6.32
N GLY A 379 21.48 -9.47 -7.39
CA GLY A 379 21.58 -8.50 -8.48
C GLY A 379 21.92 -9.16 -9.81
N ILE A 380 21.73 -8.38 -10.87
CA ILE A 380 22.09 -8.75 -12.23
C ILE A 380 23.51 -8.25 -12.47
N THR A 381 24.41 -9.17 -12.81
CA THR A 381 25.82 -8.88 -13.10
C THR A 381 26.06 -8.70 -14.60
N LYS A 382 25.17 -9.29 -15.42
CA LYS A 382 25.17 -9.09 -16.87
C LYS A 382 23.73 -9.01 -17.40
N PRO A 383 23.33 -7.92 -18.08
CA PRO A 383 24.14 -6.73 -18.37
C PRO A 383 24.58 -6.02 -17.09
N ALA A 384 25.68 -5.26 -17.18
CA ALA A 384 26.28 -4.60 -16.02
C ALA A 384 25.23 -3.76 -15.26
N ASN A 385 25.15 -3.98 -13.95
CA ASN A 385 24.18 -3.33 -13.04
C ASN A 385 22.70 -3.49 -13.43
N GLY A 386 22.37 -4.50 -14.27
CA GLY A 386 21.00 -4.69 -14.74
C GLY A 386 20.49 -3.58 -15.67
N ILE A 387 21.36 -2.86 -16.35
CA ILE A 387 20.95 -1.76 -17.25
C ILE A 387 21.25 -2.16 -18.70
N ALA A 388 20.27 -1.92 -19.57
CA ALA A 388 20.38 -2.12 -21.01
C ALA A 388 19.91 -0.87 -21.76
N GLU A 389 20.43 -0.67 -22.97
CA GLU A 389 19.96 0.42 -23.82
C GLU A 389 18.59 0.10 -24.42
N ILE A 390 17.68 1.06 -24.39
CA ILE A 390 16.36 0.92 -25.00
C ILE A 390 16.47 0.52 -26.47
N GLY A 391 15.67 -0.48 -26.87
CA GLY A 391 15.71 -1.06 -28.24
C GLY A 391 16.76 -2.16 -28.44
N SER A 392 17.62 -2.41 -27.45
CA SER A 392 18.52 -3.57 -27.51
C SER A 392 17.79 -4.85 -27.12
N THR A 393 18.38 -5.98 -27.49
CA THR A 393 17.90 -7.32 -27.10
C THR A 393 18.95 -7.97 -26.23
N ILE A 394 18.54 -8.43 -25.05
CA ILE A 394 19.40 -9.20 -24.15
C ILE A 394 19.18 -10.68 -24.40
N SER A 395 20.23 -11.37 -24.83
CA SER A 395 20.21 -12.81 -25.08
C SER A 395 20.76 -13.65 -23.93
N GLU A 396 21.39 -13.01 -22.94
CA GLU A 396 22.02 -13.67 -21.81
C GLU A 396 21.89 -12.80 -20.56
N VAL A 397 21.51 -13.41 -19.43
CA VAL A 397 21.44 -12.74 -18.12
C VAL A 397 22.26 -13.55 -17.13
N GLU A 398 23.11 -12.83 -16.36
CA GLU A 398 23.86 -13.42 -15.24
C GLU A 398 23.46 -12.74 -13.92
N PHE A 399 23.41 -13.54 -12.86
CA PHE A 399 22.98 -13.14 -11.52
C PHE A 399 24.06 -13.46 -10.50
N GLY A 400 24.14 -12.67 -9.45
CA GLY A 400 24.96 -12.93 -8.28
C GLY A 400 24.22 -12.56 -6.99
N TRP A 401 24.50 -13.27 -5.90
CA TRP A 401 23.97 -12.97 -4.56
C TRP A 401 24.89 -13.47 -3.46
N ASN A 402 24.62 -13.04 -2.25
CA ASN A 402 25.31 -13.52 -1.05
C ASN A 402 24.28 -14.07 -0.06
N LEU A 403 24.63 -15.16 0.61
CA LEU A 403 23.84 -15.77 1.66
C LEU A 403 24.65 -15.75 2.96
N GLU A 404 24.04 -15.24 4.02
CA GLU A 404 24.54 -15.47 5.39
C GLU A 404 23.90 -16.77 5.88
N SER A 405 24.66 -17.62 6.57
CA SER A 405 24.21 -18.95 7.04
C SER A 405 23.90 -19.95 5.90
N SER A 406 24.75 -20.02 4.89
CA SER A 406 24.58 -20.85 3.69
C SER A 406 24.45 -22.35 3.93
N ASP A 407 24.90 -22.85 5.08
CA ASP A 407 24.94 -24.28 5.41
C ASP A 407 23.54 -24.91 5.58
N ASN A 408 22.51 -24.07 5.74
CA ASN A 408 21.13 -24.50 5.93
C ASN A 408 20.28 -24.43 4.64
N VAL A 409 20.86 -24.08 3.49
CA VAL A 409 20.12 -23.98 2.23
C VAL A 409 19.69 -25.34 1.74
N ALA A 410 18.38 -25.54 1.55
CA ALA A 410 17.81 -26.76 0.96
C ALA A 410 17.64 -26.62 -0.54
N SER A 411 17.19 -25.45 -1.02
CA SER A 411 16.98 -25.20 -2.46
C SER A 411 16.99 -23.72 -2.78
N GLN A 412 17.33 -23.41 -4.04
CA GLN A 412 17.32 -22.05 -4.56
C GLN A 412 16.67 -22.05 -5.95
N TYR A 413 15.91 -21.01 -6.26
CA TYR A 413 15.26 -20.83 -7.56
C TYR A 413 15.35 -19.37 -8.00
N VAL A 414 15.75 -19.14 -9.24
CA VAL A 414 15.68 -17.81 -9.87
C VAL A 414 14.59 -17.86 -10.95
N ASN A 415 13.49 -17.17 -10.67
CA ASN A 415 12.30 -17.22 -11.50
C ASN A 415 11.97 -15.85 -12.08
N CYS A 416 11.44 -15.84 -13.30
CA CYS A 416 10.87 -14.66 -13.95
C CYS A 416 9.37 -14.91 -14.15
N THR A 417 8.53 -14.24 -13.37
CA THR A 417 7.08 -14.45 -13.41
C THR A 417 6.47 -13.93 -14.71
N ALA A 418 6.96 -12.78 -15.19
CA ALA A 418 6.47 -12.15 -16.41
C ALA A 418 6.88 -12.90 -17.70
N ASN A 419 8.02 -13.62 -17.66
CA ASN A 419 8.53 -14.40 -18.77
C ASN A 419 9.12 -15.74 -18.28
N PRO A 420 8.33 -16.80 -18.14
CA PRO A 420 8.79 -18.09 -17.64
C PRO A 420 9.98 -18.68 -18.42
N ASN A 421 10.12 -18.37 -19.71
CA ASN A 421 11.24 -18.82 -20.54
C ASN A 421 12.58 -18.16 -20.14
N ALA A 422 12.52 -17.02 -19.48
CA ALA A 422 13.67 -16.31 -18.92
C ALA A 422 14.04 -16.78 -17.50
N SER A 423 13.27 -17.68 -16.89
CA SER A 423 13.61 -18.28 -15.60
C SER A 423 14.85 -19.17 -15.72
N VAL A 424 15.74 -19.09 -14.72
CA VAL A 424 16.84 -20.04 -14.57
C VAL A 424 16.30 -21.36 -14.00
N GLY A 425 15.33 -21.26 -13.07
CA GLY A 425 14.81 -22.39 -12.32
C GLY A 425 15.69 -22.74 -11.12
N PHE A 426 15.85 -24.02 -10.86
CA PHE A 426 16.62 -24.54 -9.73
C PHE A 426 18.12 -24.21 -9.83
N VAL A 427 18.68 -23.75 -8.72
CA VAL A 427 20.12 -23.53 -8.52
C VAL A 427 20.57 -24.37 -7.31
N ALA A 428 21.64 -25.12 -7.44
CA ALA A 428 22.13 -26.00 -6.38
C ALA A 428 22.55 -25.19 -5.13
N ALA A 429 22.33 -25.76 -3.95
CA ALA A 429 22.81 -25.20 -2.70
C ALA A 429 24.33 -24.99 -2.76
N GLY A 430 24.80 -23.84 -2.20
CA GLY A 430 26.20 -23.46 -2.25
C GLY A 430 26.66 -22.76 -3.54
N ILE A 431 25.79 -22.63 -4.54
CA ILE A 431 26.05 -21.83 -5.75
C ILE A 431 25.36 -20.48 -5.58
N ASN A 432 26.13 -19.41 -5.62
CA ASN A 432 25.64 -18.04 -5.41
C ASN A 432 25.64 -17.21 -6.72
N THR A 433 25.61 -17.88 -7.85
CA THR A 433 25.52 -17.29 -9.18
C THR A 433 24.60 -18.10 -10.05
N ALA A 434 23.98 -17.46 -11.00
CA ALA A 434 23.15 -18.13 -12.00
C ALA A 434 23.31 -17.46 -13.36
N LYS A 435 23.06 -18.22 -14.42
CA LYS A 435 23.14 -17.73 -15.78
C LYS A 435 21.99 -18.29 -16.60
N LYS A 436 21.38 -17.46 -17.42
CA LYS A 436 20.38 -17.84 -18.40
C LYS A 436 20.79 -17.34 -19.78
N THR A 437 20.94 -18.25 -20.73
CA THR A 437 21.21 -17.97 -22.15
C THR A 437 19.95 -18.19 -22.99
N ASP A 438 20.02 -17.78 -24.23
CA ASP A 438 18.96 -17.96 -25.23
C ASP A 438 17.63 -17.28 -24.83
N VAL A 439 17.73 -16.18 -24.10
CA VAL A 439 16.60 -15.33 -23.76
C VAL A 439 16.42 -14.24 -24.81
N ASN A 440 15.22 -13.75 -24.94
CA ASN A 440 14.90 -12.61 -25.79
C ASN A 440 14.19 -11.54 -24.95
N ILE A 441 14.99 -10.71 -24.25
CA ILE A 441 14.48 -9.69 -23.35
C ILE A 441 14.66 -8.33 -24.01
N THR A 442 13.55 -7.62 -24.24
CA THR A 442 13.50 -6.35 -24.95
C THR A 442 12.84 -5.23 -24.14
N SER A 443 12.40 -5.55 -22.92
CA SER A 443 11.72 -4.60 -22.01
C SER A 443 12.09 -4.89 -20.56
N ASN A 444 11.77 -3.95 -19.66
CA ASN A 444 12.00 -4.09 -18.23
C ASN A 444 11.49 -5.44 -17.74
N THR A 445 12.35 -6.18 -17.07
CA THR A 445 12.04 -7.56 -16.66
C THR A 445 12.65 -7.81 -15.30
N THR A 446 11.85 -8.39 -14.40
CA THR A 446 12.22 -8.65 -13.00
C THR A 446 12.30 -10.16 -12.74
N TRP A 447 13.33 -10.56 -12.02
CA TRP A 447 13.50 -11.92 -11.49
C TRP A 447 13.41 -11.89 -9.97
N GLU A 448 12.88 -12.98 -9.43
CA GLU A 448 12.85 -13.25 -8.00
C GLU A 448 13.75 -14.45 -7.69
N LEU A 449 14.68 -14.25 -6.77
CA LEU A 449 15.41 -15.33 -6.14
C LEU A 449 14.62 -15.78 -4.92
N VAL A 450 14.29 -17.07 -4.86
CA VAL A 450 13.66 -17.73 -3.73
C VAL A 450 14.64 -18.74 -3.16
N VAL A 451 15.06 -18.54 -1.93
CA VAL A 451 15.93 -19.47 -1.21
C VAL A 451 15.10 -20.15 -0.13
N ARG A 452 15.11 -21.47 -0.09
CA ARG A 452 14.47 -22.29 0.94
C ARG A 452 15.53 -22.96 1.80
N ASP A 453 15.30 -22.93 3.07
CA ASP A 453 16.12 -23.66 4.03
C ASP A 453 15.62 -25.09 4.26
N GLN A 454 16.34 -25.84 5.11
CA GLN A 454 15.96 -27.22 5.47
C GLN A 454 14.62 -27.30 6.23
N ASN A 455 14.15 -26.18 6.82
CA ASN A 455 12.87 -26.06 7.51
C ASN A 455 11.75 -25.55 6.57
N ASN A 456 12.03 -25.46 5.27
CA ASN A 456 11.11 -24.96 4.23
C ASN A 456 10.71 -23.49 4.39
N MET A 457 11.52 -22.68 5.11
CA MET A 457 11.35 -21.24 5.18
C MET A 457 11.90 -20.58 3.94
N GLU A 458 11.22 -19.55 3.44
CA GLU A 458 11.59 -18.84 2.21
C GLU A 458 12.17 -17.46 2.54
N SER A 459 13.33 -17.18 1.94
CA SER A 459 13.87 -15.83 1.81
C SER A 459 13.83 -15.41 0.35
N LYS A 460 13.41 -14.17 0.06
CA LYS A 460 13.18 -13.68 -1.30
C LYS A 460 13.88 -12.36 -1.54
N ALA A 461 14.38 -12.18 -2.75
CA ALA A 461 14.89 -10.91 -3.23
C ALA A 461 14.61 -10.75 -4.71
N GLN A 462 14.56 -9.52 -5.19
CA GLN A 462 14.27 -9.21 -6.59
C GLN A 462 15.41 -8.43 -7.24
N ALA A 463 15.62 -8.70 -8.53
CA ALA A 463 16.55 -7.97 -9.37
C ALA A 463 15.93 -7.75 -10.75
N SER A 464 16.16 -6.58 -11.34
CA SER A 464 15.51 -6.19 -12.59
C SER A 464 16.52 -5.71 -13.63
N ILE A 465 16.23 -6.03 -14.91
CA ILE A 465 16.83 -5.31 -16.03
C ILE A 465 15.95 -4.10 -16.32
N LYS A 466 16.58 -2.92 -16.36
CA LYS A 466 15.97 -1.68 -16.80
C LYS A 466 16.48 -1.32 -18.18
N PHE A 467 15.59 -1.02 -19.12
CA PHE A 467 15.93 -0.50 -20.43
C PHE A 467 15.85 1.02 -20.41
N LEU A 468 17.01 1.67 -20.50
CA LEU A 468 17.14 3.11 -20.35
C LEU A 468 17.65 3.76 -21.64
N PRO A 469 17.22 4.97 -21.97
CA PRO A 469 17.84 5.77 -23.01
C PRO A 469 19.19 6.33 -22.53
N LYS A 470 20.03 6.74 -23.48
CA LYS A 470 21.31 7.39 -23.19
C LYS A 470 21.25 8.89 -23.49
N ILE A 471 22.03 9.67 -22.74
CA ILE A 471 22.48 10.98 -23.14
C ILE A 471 23.81 10.82 -23.86
N TYR A 472 24.03 11.58 -24.94
CA TYR A 472 25.29 11.63 -25.67
C TYR A 472 25.87 13.04 -25.54
N TYR A 473 27.15 13.16 -25.29
CA TYR A 473 27.80 14.48 -25.23
C TYR A 473 29.26 14.42 -25.64
N GLY A 474 29.77 15.55 -26.11
CA GLY A 474 31.13 15.69 -26.54
C GLY A 474 31.33 16.93 -27.41
N VAL A 475 32.51 17.03 -28.07
CA VAL A 475 32.87 18.16 -28.92
C VAL A 475 32.78 17.76 -30.39
N SER A 476 32.18 18.63 -31.20
CA SER A 476 32.03 18.48 -32.65
C SER A 476 32.79 19.60 -33.38
N ASP A 477 33.42 19.26 -34.52
CA ASP A 477 34.02 20.22 -35.42
C ASP A 477 33.00 21.06 -36.22
N ARG A 478 31.71 20.78 -36.06
CA ARG A 478 30.59 21.37 -36.79
C ARG A 478 29.51 21.91 -35.84
N ALA A 479 29.01 23.10 -36.18
CA ALA A 479 27.87 23.70 -35.50
C ALA A 479 26.53 22.94 -35.76
N VAL A 480 26.45 22.14 -36.82
CA VAL A 480 25.28 21.33 -37.17
C VAL A 480 25.69 19.87 -37.27
N VAL A 481 25.16 19.04 -36.37
CA VAL A 481 25.45 17.61 -36.31
C VAL A 481 24.37 16.78 -37.03
N LYS A 482 24.79 15.64 -37.57
CA LYS A 482 23.89 14.60 -38.13
C LYS A 482 23.66 13.49 -37.12
N SER A 483 22.70 12.60 -37.39
CA SER A 483 22.40 11.45 -36.53
C SER A 483 23.66 10.62 -36.22
N ASP A 484 24.42 10.26 -37.23
CA ASP A 484 25.64 9.46 -37.07
C ASP A 484 26.74 10.18 -36.28
N ASP A 485 26.74 11.53 -36.25
CA ASP A 485 27.69 12.33 -35.49
C ASP A 485 27.36 12.26 -33.97
N ILE A 486 26.09 12.13 -33.60
CA ILE A 486 25.66 12.01 -32.20
C ILE A 486 26.25 10.77 -31.55
N LEU A 487 26.19 9.62 -32.24
CA LEU A 487 26.72 8.35 -31.73
C LEU A 487 28.26 8.35 -31.60
N LYS A 488 28.92 9.27 -32.29
CA LYS A 488 30.39 9.44 -32.27
C LYS A 488 30.89 10.49 -31.29
N LEU A 489 29.98 11.14 -30.55
CA LEU A 489 30.38 12.02 -29.45
C LEU A 489 31.10 11.16 -28.39
N GLY A 490 32.16 11.72 -27.82
CA GLY A 490 33.13 10.98 -27.01
C GLY A 490 32.54 10.29 -25.76
N HIS A 491 31.37 10.73 -25.32
CA HIS A 491 30.72 10.22 -24.09
C HIS A 491 29.28 9.88 -24.32
N SER A 492 28.84 8.79 -23.64
CA SER A 492 27.42 8.43 -23.53
C SER A 492 27.13 7.80 -22.15
N GLU A 493 26.01 8.14 -21.55
CA GLU A 493 25.62 7.66 -20.24
C GLU A 493 24.11 7.37 -20.21
N PHE A 494 23.69 6.37 -19.43
CA PHE A 494 22.27 6.08 -19.23
C PHE A 494 21.60 7.17 -18.41
N ILE A 495 20.36 7.47 -18.75
CA ILE A 495 19.49 8.38 -17.99
C ILE A 495 18.43 7.54 -17.30
N GLU A 496 18.38 7.58 -15.97
CA GLU A 496 17.31 7.03 -15.17
C GLU A 496 16.21 8.08 -14.99
N ILE A 497 14.94 7.65 -15.11
CA ILE A 497 13.77 8.49 -14.84
C ILE A 497 13.56 8.46 -13.33
N GLU A 498 13.86 9.57 -12.67
CA GLU A 498 13.48 9.83 -11.29
C GLU A 498 12.34 10.85 -11.29
N ASP A 499 11.41 10.72 -10.33
CA ASP A 499 10.34 11.69 -10.15
C ASP A 499 10.93 13.06 -9.79
N GLY A 500 10.71 14.05 -10.67
CA GLY A 500 11.15 15.42 -10.46
C GLY A 500 12.26 15.90 -11.38
N ARG A 501 12.97 16.97 -10.95
CA ARG A 501 14.10 17.55 -11.68
C ARG A 501 15.38 16.81 -11.35
N VAL A 502 16.06 16.33 -12.37
CA VAL A 502 17.35 15.66 -12.24
C VAL A 502 18.47 16.61 -12.70
N LYS A 503 19.57 16.61 -11.96
CA LYS A 503 20.78 17.36 -12.30
C LYS A 503 21.82 16.42 -12.90
N LYS A 504 22.39 16.80 -14.05
CA LYS A 504 23.48 16.08 -14.69
C LYS A 504 24.61 17.04 -15.01
N GLU A 505 25.82 16.72 -14.56
CA GLU A 505 27.02 17.41 -14.90
C GLU A 505 27.79 16.66 -15.99
N MET A 506 28.20 17.36 -17.02
CA MET A 506 28.97 16.87 -18.16
C MET A 506 30.25 17.70 -18.30
N HIS A 507 31.37 17.07 -18.60
CA HIS A 507 32.62 17.73 -18.81
C HIS A 507 33.04 17.64 -20.27
N PHE A 508 33.35 18.77 -20.89
CA PHE A 508 33.76 18.88 -22.30
C PHE A 508 35.21 19.31 -22.42
N ASP A 509 35.96 18.58 -23.22
CA ASP A 509 37.34 18.98 -23.60
C ASP A 509 37.32 19.50 -25.03
N ALA A 510 37.45 20.82 -25.18
CA ALA A 510 37.44 21.52 -26.45
C ALA A 510 38.81 22.06 -26.83
N THR A 511 39.91 21.55 -26.26
CA THR A 511 41.31 22.03 -26.51
C THR A 511 41.71 22.03 -27.98
N GLY A 512 41.13 21.17 -28.81
CA GLY A 512 41.29 21.14 -30.27
C GLY A 512 40.45 22.17 -31.03
N GLY A 513 39.65 22.95 -30.36
CA GLY A 513 38.63 23.83 -30.94
C GLY A 513 37.40 23.05 -31.43
N GLY A 514 36.19 23.43 -31.00
CA GLY A 514 34.95 22.78 -31.43
C GLY A 514 33.71 23.30 -30.71
N TYR A 515 32.58 22.82 -31.14
CA TYR A 515 31.28 23.10 -30.53
C TYR A 515 30.95 22.03 -29.49
N MET A 516 30.58 22.44 -28.29
CA MET A 516 30.01 21.51 -27.31
C MET A 516 28.65 21.04 -27.80
N VAL A 517 28.43 19.74 -27.80
CA VAL A 517 27.18 19.11 -28.23
C VAL A 517 26.74 18.14 -27.20
N PHE A 518 25.47 18.21 -26.82
CA PHE A 518 24.80 17.12 -26.10
C PHE A 518 23.42 16.83 -26.68
N ALA A 519 23.01 15.58 -26.59
CA ALA A 519 21.73 15.09 -27.06
C ALA A 519 21.01 14.36 -25.93
N ILE A 520 19.86 14.85 -25.56
CA ILE A 520 18.98 14.26 -24.54
C ILE A 520 17.71 13.75 -25.20
N PRO A 521 17.13 12.57 -24.80
CA PRO A 521 15.86 12.12 -25.37
C PRO A 521 14.77 13.18 -25.24
N SER A 522 13.97 13.37 -26.29
CA SER A 522 12.93 14.42 -26.34
C SER A 522 11.78 14.22 -25.32
N ALA A 523 11.74 13.07 -24.64
CA ALA A 523 10.88 12.83 -23.47
C ALA A 523 11.27 13.67 -22.25
N TYR A 524 12.48 14.27 -22.25
CA TYR A 524 12.96 15.15 -21.20
C TYR A 524 12.99 16.60 -21.69
N ARG A 525 12.57 17.53 -20.86
CA ARG A 525 12.59 18.96 -21.19
C ARG A 525 13.66 19.69 -20.42
N LEU A 526 14.36 20.55 -21.16
CA LEU A 526 15.27 21.57 -20.66
C LEU A 526 14.73 22.94 -21.06
N ASN A 527 14.68 23.87 -20.10
CA ASN A 527 14.47 25.26 -20.41
C ASN A 527 15.85 25.91 -20.64
N ALA A 528 16.21 26.13 -21.90
CA ALA A 528 17.50 26.72 -22.28
C ALA A 528 17.80 28.08 -21.60
N GLY A 529 16.75 28.80 -21.14
CA GLY A 529 16.90 30.08 -20.44
C GLY A 529 17.25 29.97 -18.94
N GLY A 530 17.35 28.75 -18.35
CA GLY A 530 17.64 28.63 -16.93
C GLY A 530 18.16 27.28 -16.46
N ASP A 531 18.01 26.24 -17.28
CA ASP A 531 18.35 24.88 -16.90
C ASP A 531 19.74 24.41 -17.33
N ILE A 532 20.47 25.24 -18.07
CA ILE A 532 21.85 24.95 -18.54
C ILE A 532 22.79 25.97 -17.92
N THR A 533 23.81 25.49 -17.21
CA THR A 533 24.86 26.35 -16.65
C THR A 533 26.24 25.88 -17.10
N ILE A 534 27.14 26.83 -17.34
CA ILE A 534 28.56 26.58 -17.60
C ILE A 534 29.35 27.28 -16.49
N GLY A 535 30.19 26.53 -15.78
CA GLY A 535 30.94 27.07 -14.65
C GLY A 535 30.09 27.74 -13.58
N GLY A 536 28.83 27.25 -13.39
CA GLY A 536 27.89 27.79 -12.42
C GLY A 536 27.08 29.01 -12.87
N LEU A 537 27.29 29.51 -14.09
CA LEU A 537 26.53 30.63 -14.66
C LEU A 537 25.52 30.12 -15.69
N ILE A 538 24.33 30.70 -15.69
CA ILE A 538 23.30 30.38 -16.69
C ILE A 538 23.83 30.72 -18.08
N ASN A 539 23.74 29.76 -18.98
CA ASN A 539 24.14 29.94 -20.38
C ASN A 539 22.95 29.62 -21.29
N SER A 540 22.47 30.64 -22.01
CA SER A 540 21.36 30.53 -22.97
C SER A 540 21.83 30.48 -24.43
N ASP A 541 23.14 30.47 -24.69
CA ASP A 541 23.72 30.48 -26.04
C ASP A 541 23.85 29.05 -26.60
N TRP A 542 22.70 28.40 -26.75
CA TRP A 542 22.57 27.05 -27.31
C TRP A 542 21.65 27.04 -28.52
N ASN A 543 22.12 26.47 -29.62
CA ASN A 543 21.27 26.13 -30.76
C ASN A 543 20.59 24.77 -30.49
N VAL A 544 19.26 24.75 -30.46
CA VAL A 544 18.50 23.56 -30.14
C VAL A 544 17.78 23.01 -31.37
N LYS A 545 17.98 21.72 -31.67
CA LYS A 545 17.26 20.98 -32.68
C LYS A 545 16.39 19.92 -32.01
N GLN A 546 15.10 20.19 -31.95
CA GLN A 546 14.14 19.32 -31.29
C GLN A 546 13.73 18.12 -32.15
N ASN A 547 13.35 17.02 -31.49
CA ASN A 547 12.84 15.79 -32.11
C ASN A 547 13.77 15.22 -33.20
N PHE A 548 15.08 15.32 -33.00
CA PHE A 548 16.06 14.82 -33.90
C PHE A 548 16.17 13.30 -33.80
N ARG A 549 15.96 12.59 -34.90
CA ARG A 549 15.97 11.13 -34.92
C ARG A 549 17.39 10.58 -34.86
N VAL A 550 17.69 9.82 -33.83
CA VAL A 550 18.97 9.11 -33.66
C VAL A 550 18.66 7.60 -33.63
N THR A 551 19.33 6.84 -34.49
CA THR A 551 19.21 5.39 -34.52
C THR A 551 20.46 4.82 -33.85
N ASN A 552 20.28 4.05 -32.76
CA ASN A 552 21.39 3.45 -32.02
C ASN A 552 21.99 2.23 -32.77
N GLU A 553 23.06 1.65 -32.23
CA GLU A 553 23.74 0.48 -32.80
C GLU A 553 22.84 -0.76 -32.93
N SER A 554 21.80 -0.84 -32.10
CA SER A 554 20.78 -1.93 -32.15
C SER A 554 19.72 -1.71 -33.24
N GLY A 555 19.79 -0.59 -33.98
CA GLY A 555 18.80 -0.22 -35.01
C GLY A 555 17.54 0.43 -34.46
N TYR A 556 17.45 0.70 -33.16
CA TYR A 556 16.32 1.40 -32.55
C TYR A 556 16.47 2.91 -32.74
N THR A 557 15.40 3.53 -33.23
CA THR A 557 15.36 4.98 -33.48
C THR A 557 14.56 5.67 -32.38
N ASN A 558 15.19 6.64 -31.71
CA ASN A 558 14.53 7.50 -30.72
C ASN A 558 14.67 8.97 -31.11
N ASN A 559 13.78 9.81 -30.58
CA ASN A 559 13.84 11.25 -30.77
C ASN A 559 14.69 11.89 -29.67
N TYR A 560 15.56 12.80 -30.07
CA TYR A 560 16.46 13.55 -29.19
C TYR A 560 16.32 15.05 -29.42
N ASP A 561 16.47 15.82 -28.36
CA ASP A 561 16.71 17.25 -28.45
C ASP A 561 18.22 17.46 -28.38
N VAL A 562 18.77 18.03 -29.46
CA VAL A 562 20.20 18.21 -29.62
C VAL A 562 20.56 19.68 -29.39
N TYR A 563 21.43 19.89 -28.43
CA TYR A 563 21.94 21.20 -28.02
C TYR A 563 23.37 21.37 -28.52
N THR A 564 23.62 22.45 -29.24
CA THR A 564 24.96 22.80 -29.74
C THR A 564 25.32 24.21 -29.26
N SER A 565 26.49 24.40 -28.67
CA SER A 565 26.96 25.75 -28.24
C SER A 565 26.95 26.75 -29.39
N GLY A 566 26.52 27.98 -29.13
CA GLY A 566 26.44 29.03 -30.13
C GLY A 566 27.81 29.44 -30.67
N ASN A 567 28.84 29.30 -29.84
CA ASN A 567 30.22 29.69 -30.17
C ASN A 567 31.18 28.49 -30.08
N LEU A 568 32.26 28.57 -30.87
CA LEU A 568 33.35 27.62 -30.82
C LEU A 568 34.08 27.77 -29.46
N GLN A 569 34.38 26.66 -28.82
CA GLN A 569 35.08 26.57 -27.55
C GLN A 569 36.52 26.08 -27.78
N THR A 570 37.41 26.46 -26.88
CA THR A 570 38.85 26.09 -26.95
C THR A 570 39.41 25.67 -25.59
N ASP A 571 38.58 25.66 -24.55
CA ASP A 571 39.00 25.40 -23.18
C ASP A 571 38.95 23.90 -22.84
N GLU A 572 39.79 23.54 -21.88
CA GLU A 572 39.84 22.17 -21.31
C GLU A 572 38.83 22.03 -20.15
N ASN A 573 38.23 20.85 -20.06
CA ASN A 573 37.38 20.44 -18.93
C ASN A 573 36.26 21.43 -18.58
N ILE A 574 35.48 21.86 -19.59
CA ILE A 574 34.38 22.80 -19.40
C ILE A 574 33.22 22.08 -18.72
N PRO A 575 32.83 22.44 -17.47
CA PRO A 575 31.71 21.83 -16.78
C PRO A 575 30.38 22.42 -17.25
N VAL A 576 29.50 21.58 -17.77
CA VAL A 576 28.12 21.92 -18.16
C VAL A 576 27.17 21.16 -17.26
N LEU A 577 26.39 21.89 -16.47
CA LEU A 577 25.35 21.33 -15.64
C LEU A 577 23.99 21.56 -16.30
N ILE A 578 23.22 20.51 -16.49
CA ILE A 578 21.83 20.56 -16.95
C ILE A 578 20.84 20.14 -15.86
N ASN A 579 19.71 20.81 -15.82
CA ASN A 579 18.56 20.41 -15.00
C ASN A 579 17.43 20.00 -15.96
N TYR A 580 17.02 18.74 -15.94
CA TYR A 580 15.95 18.24 -16.80
C TYR A 580 14.81 17.61 -16.01
N GLN A 581 13.64 17.55 -16.64
CA GLN A 581 12.45 16.92 -16.08
C GLN A 581 11.71 16.17 -17.19
N THR A 582 10.85 15.21 -16.82
CA THR A 582 9.98 14.53 -17.78
C THR A 582 8.95 15.50 -18.37
N THR A 583 8.54 15.26 -19.61
CA THR A 583 7.58 16.14 -20.31
C THR A 583 6.15 15.96 -19.81
N ASP A 584 5.82 14.81 -19.23
CA ASP A 584 4.52 14.49 -18.64
C ASP A 584 4.71 13.91 -17.25
N SER A 585 4.06 14.49 -16.26
CA SER A 585 3.95 13.94 -14.90
C SER A 585 3.10 12.65 -14.83
N ASP A 586 2.49 12.24 -15.96
CA ASP A 586 1.53 11.14 -16.04
C ASP A 586 1.94 9.97 -16.94
N SER A 587 3.12 10.00 -17.60
CA SER A 587 3.49 8.85 -18.43
C SER A 587 4.56 7.98 -17.79
N THR A 588 4.14 7.00 -17.02
CA THR A 588 4.91 5.76 -16.76
C THR A 588 5.05 4.89 -18.03
N ASP A 589 4.51 5.35 -19.15
CA ASP A 589 4.59 4.71 -20.45
C ASP A 589 5.62 5.38 -21.36
N LEU A 590 6.89 5.12 -21.10
CA LEU A 590 7.82 5.01 -22.22
C LEU A 590 7.33 3.86 -23.10
N PRO A 591 7.28 4.00 -24.45
CA PRO A 591 6.76 2.93 -25.30
C PRO A 591 7.64 1.69 -25.19
N ASN A 592 7.31 0.84 -24.26
CA ASN A 592 7.89 -0.49 -24.05
C ASN A 592 7.21 -1.56 -24.93
N SER A 593 6.62 -1.16 -26.03
CA SER A 593 6.07 -2.13 -26.98
C SER A 593 6.79 -2.00 -28.33
N ALA A 594 7.50 -3.07 -28.69
CA ALA A 594 7.84 -3.36 -30.07
C ALA A 594 6.54 -3.59 -30.86
N GLY A 595 5.78 -2.54 -31.11
CA GLY A 595 4.61 -2.51 -31.96
C GLY A 595 4.87 -1.56 -33.11
N ASN A 596 4.97 -2.13 -34.31
CA ASN A 596 5.02 -1.39 -35.56
C ASN A 596 3.87 -0.38 -35.67
N HIS A 597 4.07 0.86 -35.27
CA HIS A 597 3.19 1.95 -35.67
C HIS A 597 3.80 2.64 -36.91
N ARG A 598 3.35 2.16 -38.07
CA ARG A 598 3.45 2.92 -39.32
C ARG A 598 2.49 4.10 -39.19
N LEU A 599 3.01 5.30 -39.05
CA LEU A 599 2.22 6.52 -39.22
C LEU A 599 1.89 6.66 -40.72
N PRO A 600 0.62 6.97 -41.08
CA PRO A 600 0.29 7.29 -42.45
C PRO A 600 0.85 8.66 -42.83
N ASP A 601 1.40 8.76 -44.03
CA ASP A 601 1.83 9.99 -44.68
C ASP A 601 0.64 10.97 -44.76
N GLN A 602 0.79 12.16 -44.22
CA GLN A 602 -0.14 13.25 -44.41
C GLN A 602 0.38 14.21 -45.51
N PRO A 603 -0.38 14.54 -46.51
CA PRO A 603 -0.05 15.62 -47.43
C PRO A 603 -0.43 16.98 -46.82
N SER A 604 0.45 17.94 -47.01
CA SER A 604 0.27 19.35 -46.69
C SER A 604 -0.86 19.96 -47.55
N THR A 605 -1.84 20.62 -46.93
CA THR A 605 -2.60 21.70 -47.59
C THR A 605 -2.99 22.78 -46.57
N ASP A 606 -2.78 23.98 -47.01
CA ASP A 606 -3.08 25.27 -46.37
C ASP A 606 -4.56 25.50 -46.02
N GLY A 607 -4.75 26.25 -44.95
CA GLY A 607 -5.68 27.38 -45.00
C GLY A 607 -7.02 27.25 -44.28
N THR A 608 -7.17 28.18 -43.34
CA THR A 608 -8.39 28.89 -42.89
C THR A 608 -9.36 28.17 -41.94
N GLY A 609 -9.35 28.73 -40.78
CA GLY A 609 -10.27 29.04 -39.72
C GLY A 609 -11.71 28.54 -39.74
N THR A 610 -12.12 28.06 -38.62
CA THR A 610 -13.23 28.51 -37.76
C THR A 610 -13.52 27.46 -36.68
N ASN A 611 -13.67 27.93 -35.45
CA ASN A 611 -14.15 27.14 -34.30
C ASN A 611 -15.58 26.62 -34.54
N PRO A 612 -15.91 25.42 -34.07
CA PRO A 612 -17.28 25.16 -33.60
C PRO A 612 -17.33 24.71 -32.13
N LYS A 613 -18.42 25.10 -31.52
CA LYS A 613 -18.92 24.86 -30.17
C LYS A 613 -19.07 23.36 -29.81
N PRO A 614 -19.11 23.04 -28.47
CA PRO A 614 -19.12 21.67 -27.98
C PRO A 614 -20.52 21.04 -28.06
N GLY A 615 -20.54 19.78 -28.45
CA GLY A 615 -21.68 18.90 -28.46
C GLY A 615 -21.35 17.63 -29.22
N ALA A 616 -20.67 16.67 -28.56
CA ALA A 616 -20.42 15.37 -29.16
C ALA A 616 -20.85 14.26 -28.21
N SER A 617 -21.81 13.46 -28.68
CA SER A 617 -22.26 12.20 -28.09
C SER A 617 -21.17 11.13 -28.11
N VAL A 618 -21.06 10.37 -26.99
CA VAL A 618 -20.18 9.21 -26.87
C VAL A 618 -20.81 8.01 -27.58
N THR A 619 -20.09 7.42 -28.52
CA THR A 619 -20.50 6.19 -29.21
C THR A 619 -19.72 5.02 -28.59
N THR A 620 -20.42 4.07 -27.99
CA THR A 620 -19.83 2.81 -27.49
C THR A 620 -19.96 1.74 -28.59
N LEU A 621 -18.84 1.10 -28.93
CA LEU A 621 -18.80 -0.04 -29.86
C LEU A 621 -18.83 -1.35 -29.06
N HIS A 622 -19.82 -2.20 -29.30
CA HIS A 622 -19.83 -3.59 -28.87
C HIS A 622 -19.44 -4.51 -30.04
N ILE A 623 -18.45 -5.35 -29.81
CA ILE A 623 -18.08 -6.43 -30.74
C ILE A 623 -18.52 -7.75 -30.12
N SER A 624 -19.44 -8.47 -30.76
CA SER A 624 -19.77 -9.84 -30.45
C SER A 624 -19.11 -10.79 -31.47
N SER A 625 -18.51 -11.84 -30.96
CA SER A 625 -17.82 -12.86 -31.76
C SER A 625 -18.80 -13.88 -32.32
N GLU A 626 -19.55 -13.53 -33.32
CA GLU A 626 -20.18 -14.45 -34.28
C GLU A 626 -20.98 -13.59 -35.28
N ASP A 627 -20.60 -13.72 -36.56
CA ASP A 627 -21.15 -13.08 -37.74
C ASP A 627 -20.80 -11.60 -38.01
N ASP A 628 -20.15 -11.41 -39.17
CA ASP A 628 -19.72 -10.14 -39.78
C ASP A 628 -20.93 -9.25 -40.22
N THR A 629 -21.67 -8.71 -39.24
CA THR A 629 -22.65 -7.64 -39.54
C THR A 629 -22.67 -6.59 -38.42
N VAL A 630 -22.29 -5.36 -38.80
CA VAL A 630 -22.35 -4.18 -37.93
C VAL A 630 -23.75 -3.59 -37.98
N THR A 631 -24.50 -3.63 -36.88
CA THR A 631 -25.75 -2.93 -36.73
C THR A 631 -25.61 -1.73 -35.77
N ARG A 632 -26.02 -0.57 -36.22
CA ARG A 632 -26.05 0.69 -35.48
C ARG A 632 -27.43 0.87 -34.87
N THR A 633 -27.55 0.99 -33.55
CA THR A 633 -28.80 1.37 -32.86
C THR A 633 -28.59 2.69 -32.12
N GLU A 634 -29.37 3.69 -32.45
CA GLU A 634 -29.50 4.96 -31.71
C GLU A 634 -30.72 4.86 -30.80
N THR A 635 -30.55 5.13 -29.50
CA THR A 635 -31.64 5.30 -28.55
C THR A 635 -31.74 6.77 -28.13
N PRO A 636 -32.91 7.40 -28.20
CA PRO A 636 -33.10 8.79 -27.79
C PRO A 636 -33.24 8.90 -26.27
N LEU A 637 -32.61 9.92 -25.68
CA LEU A 637 -32.79 10.36 -24.31
C LEU A 637 -34.19 10.93 -24.10
N VAL A 638 -34.88 10.43 -23.09
CA VAL A 638 -36.17 10.97 -22.63
C VAL A 638 -35.88 12.03 -21.56
N ASP A 639 -36.25 13.27 -21.87
CA ASP A 639 -36.35 14.37 -20.92
C ASP A 639 -37.57 14.17 -20.00
N GLY A 640 -37.37 14.49 -18.71
CA GLY A 640 -38.47 14.90 -17.86
C GLY A 640 -38.65 14.13 -16.56
N TYR A 641 -38.09 14.67 -15.45
CA TYR A 641 -38.77 14.57 -14.17
C TYR A 641 -38.78 15.93 -13.47
N LYS A 642 -39.97 16.55 -13.48
CA LYS A 642 -40.32 17.70 -12.65
C LYS A 642 -40.67 17.20 -11.25
N GLY A 643 -40.16 17.92 -10.22
CA GLY A 643 -40.47 17.68 -8.85
C GLY A 643 -41.93 17.87 -8.48
N ASN A 644 -42.34 17.25 -7.40
CA ASN A 644 -43.44 17.72 -6.55
C ASN A 644 -42.97 17.74 -5.10
N GLU A 645 -43.17 18.88 -4.51
CA GLU A 645 -43.17 19.12 -3.06
C GLU A 645 -44.39 18.39 -2.44
N GLU A 646 -44.16 17.66 -1.36
CA GLU A 646 -44.92 17.70 -0.10
C GLU A 646 -44.15 16.97 0.97
#